data_7c3d3e1a3eefcc5b3c7689fe9d51d5f1
#
_entry.id   7c3d3e1a3eefcc5b3c7689fe9d51d5f1
#
_cell.length_a   1.000
_cell.length_b   1.000
_cell.length_c   1.000
_cell.angle_alpha   90.00
_cell.angle_beta   90.00
_cell.angle_gamma   90.00
#
_symmetry.space_group_name_H-M   'P 1'
#
loop_
_entity.id
_entity.type
_entity.pdbx_description
1 polymer ?
#
loop_
_entity_poly.entity_id
_entity_poly.type
_entity_poly.pdbx_seq_one_letter_code
_entity_poly.pdbx_strand_id
1 'polypeptide(L)'
;MAKLVDNEPQYEGEKKVWNLFGSKLPSNWVVYNNRSVNGREYDICVIAPEFGLFIVEVKGWSPAGVLTVVNQNTIIIEGKEKPEDSPRSQARGYRFDLLKKIQKELGMNPLVMSLVCYPFISKKQYLEKGLNVVSEENETIFAEELDDTSLLFQKFMDRYNVDKGVKHDDLSAKRFALIRHHFEPNYDLKSDEEVLNPGYSRLRIFANDINEQEVRNVVEEYFSGIKEIVFVPSAKSMNLIIDELKMKFQAQNIHPIKADLCIGRDDSAIKASDSGFSIFNFEIEVVPNLTELVEENILVEEGECVPEVRKLLRTLSDVTSFNYQQYEIEHAPCDRNILVTAGAGTGKTYSMVSRIAFLCNKTADAVVDIVGDIAMITFTKDAAQNMKVRLKKMFMNYFILTSNEKYMHLIEDMSQIQISTIHKFAISLLQRDCMRMGLAYDSQVSSETYNRKELYHNYLNLFLSEKSEENPDFAQQMTLPTYRLEELLIEFCDKLYDRSIDIKKLSSKSFGEATSILPYFNELVDEVIIKAENDYAESLKASNLIGLRECMIQINDLVTSNKLMKQGHEYKYVFVDEFQDTDDIQIETITGLQHLFGEQCKLFIVGDLKQSIYRFRGASLSAFDKAIQVDGKDFWTFYSLNRNYRTDKRLLDKFHDVFTQMGLRSLIPYEEESDRLSSQIIK
;
A
#
# COMPACT_ATOMS: atom_id res chain seq x y z
N MET A 1 24.52 11.19 -8.15
CA MET A 1 23.25 11.89 -7.92
C MET A 1 22.64 11.30 -6.67
N ALA A 2 22.30 12.15 -5.69
CA ALA A 2 21.67 11.71 -4.46
C ALA A 2 20.25 11.14 -4.73
N LYS A 3 19.76 10.29 -3.83
CA LYS A 3 18.43 9.72 -3.96
C LYS A 3 17.39 10.70 -3.41
N LEU A 4 16.49 11.17 -4.27
CA LEU A 4 15.30 11.94 -3.88
C LEU A 4 14.16 10.97 -3.56
N VAL A 5 13.52 11.10 -2.38
CA VAL A 5 12.54 10.11 -1.90
C VAL A 5 11.11 10.61 -1.99
N ASP A 6 10.89 11.91 -1.78
CA ASP A 6 9.57 12.52 -1.74
C ASP A 6 9.20 13.18 -3.09
N ASN A 7 7.97 13.70 -3.19
CA ASN A 7 7.57 14.49 -4.35
C ASN A 7 8.29 15.85 -4.36
N GLU A 8 8.39 16.46 -5.54
CA GLU A 8 8.98 17.78 -5.69
C GLU A 8 8.26 18.82 -4.80
N PRO A 9 9.01 19.69 -4.08
CA PRO A 9 8.43 20.73 -3.25
C PRO A 9 7.55 21.71 -4.03
N GLN A 10 6.58 22.36 -3.36
CA GLN A 10 5.67 23.30 -3.99
C GLN A 10 6.30 24.70 -4.16
N TYR A 11 7.17 25.12 -3.23
CA TYR A 11 7.75 26.46 -3.25
C TYR A 11 9.02 26.51 -4.11
N GLU A 12 9.15 27.56 -4.93
CA GLU A 12 10.24 27.69 -5.90
C GLU A 12 11.64 27.59 -5.29
N GLY A 13 11.84 28.18 -4.11
CA GLY A 13 13.12 28.11 -3.40
C GLY A 13 13.50 26.70 -2.99
N GLU A 14 12.58 25.98 -2.40
CA GLU A 14 12.76 24.58 -1.99
C GLU A 14 12.93 23.68 -3.20
N LYS A 15 12.13 23.87 -4.24
CA LYS A 15 12.21 23.13 -5.50
C LYS A 15 13.59 23.27 -6.15
N LYS A 16 14.14 24.47 -6.19
CA LYS A 16 15.51 24.71 -6.71
C LYS A 16 16.54 23.96 -5.89
N VAL A 17 16.48 24.03 -4.56
CA VAL A 17 17.43 23.34 -3.67
C VAL A 17 17.28 21.82 -3.79
N TRP A 18 16.07 21.30 -3.82
CA TRP A 18 15.75 19.89 -4.00
C TRP A 18 16.37 19.31 -5.26
N ASN A 19 16.16 19.95 -6.40
CA ASN A 19 16.69 19.51 -7.69
C ASN A 19 18.23 19.57 -7.74
N LEU A 20 18.82 20.62 -7.17
CA LEU A 20 20.27 20.76 -7.12
C LEU A 20 20.92 19.74 -6.17
N PHE A 21 20.32 19.48 -5.01
CA PHE A 21 20.80 18.43 -4.11
C PHE A 21 20.74 17.05 -4.76
N GLY A 22 19.62 16.71 -5.45
CA GLY A 22 19.50 15.47 -6.19
C GLY A 22 20.60 15.28 -7.24
N SER A 23 20.94 16.35 -7.98
CA SER A 23 21.92 16.27 -9.06
C SER A 23 23.38 16.35 -8.61
N LYS A 24 23.68 17.00 -7.49
CA LYS A 24 25.05 17.38 -7.08
C LYS A 24 25.59 16.63 -5.87
N LEU A 25 24.73 16.17 -4.96
CA LEU A 25 25.19 15.42 -3.79
C LEU A 25 25.54 13.97 -4.14
N PRO A 26 26.37 13.29 -3.32
CA PRO A 26 26.80 11.91 -3.55
C PRO A 26 25.62 10.91 -3.69
N SER A 27 25.80 9.87 -4.49
CA SER A 27 24.75 8.90 -4.83
C SER A 27 24.28 8.03 -3.66
N ASN A 28 25.09 7.87 -2.62
CA ASN A 28 24.76 7.18 -1.39
C ASN A 28 24.02 8.06 -0.37
N TRP A 29 23.85 9.36 -0.65
CA TRP A 29 23.07 10.28 0.18
C TRP A 29 21.59 10.23 -0.19
N VAL A 30 20.72 10.49 0.79
CA VAL A 30 19.28 10.48 0.61
C VAL A 30 18.70 11.80 1.06
N VAL A 31 17.83 12.38 0.23
CA VAL A 31 17.23 13.70 0.46
C VAL A 31 15.72 13.54 0.61
N TYR A 32 15.16 14.11 1.67
CA TYR A 32 13.74 14.14 1.99
C TYR A 32 13.25 15.58 2.06
N ASN A 33 11.99 15.83 1.68
CA ASN A 33 11.36 17.13 1.84
C ASN A 33 10.07 17.05 2.65
N ASN A 34 9.59 18.21 3.14
CA ASN A 34 8.27 18.36 3.77
C ASN A 34 7.94 17.30 4.82
N ARG A 35 8.91 16.96 5.66
CA ARG A 35 8.72 16.02 6.76
C ARG A 35 8.40 16.78 8.05
N SER A 36 7.56 16.18 8.89
CA SER A 36 7.16 16.79 10.15
C SER A 36 7.74 16.08 11.37
N VAL A 37 8.11 16.88 12.36
CA VAL A 37 8.51 16.43 13.69
C VAL A 37 7.73 17.23 14.73
N ASN A 38 7.00 16.54 15.62
CA ASN A 38 6.19 17.17 16.67
C ASN A 38 5.20 18.23 16.13
N GLY A 39 4.63 18.01 14.93
CA GLY A 39 3.68 18.94 14.30
C GLY A 39 4.32 20.16 13.63
N ARG A 40 5.66 20.20 13.51
CA ARG A 40 6.38 21.24 12.77
C ARG A 40 7.01 20.61 11.53
N GLU A 41 6.82 21.24 10.40
CA GLU A 41 7.40 20.86 9.12
C GLU A 41 8.78 21.48 8.96
N TYR A 42 9.76 20.70 8.50
CA TYR A 42 11.07 21.17 8.07
C TYR A 42 11.23 20.95 6.57
N ASP A 43 11.91 21.90 5.90
CA ASP A 43 11.92 21.95 4.45
C ASP A 43 12.65 20.76 3.84
N ILE A 44 13.93 20.56 4.20
CA ILE A 44 14.75 19.47 3.63
C ILE A 44 15.54 18.77 4.73
N CYS A 45 15.59 17.42 4.67
CA CYS A 45 16.50 16.60 5.46
C CYS A 45 17.39 15.77 4.53
N VAL A 46 18.69 15.83 4.76
CA VAL A 46 19.67 15.03 4.03
C VAL A 46 20.27 13.99 4.98
N ILE A 47 20.19 12.72 4.64
CA ILE A 47 20.89 11.65 5.36
C ILE A 47 22.16 11.29 4.58
N ALA A 48 23.30 11.53 5.20
CA ALA A 48 24.62 11.21 4.68
C ALA A 48 25.22 10.06 5.52
N PRO A 49 25.34 8.82 4.98
CA PRO A 49 25.71 7.62 5.77
C PRO A 49 26.97 7.78 6.60
N GLU A 50 27.96 8.50 6.09
CA GLU A 50 29.28 8.65 6.71
C GLU A 50 29.35 9.84 7.68
N PHE A 51 28.38 10.76 7.63
CA PHE A 51 28.48 12.04 8.30
C PHE A 51 27.32 12.32 9.28
N GLY A 52 26.14 11.77 9.06
CA GLY A 52 24.97 12.02 9.88
C GLY A 52 23.79 12.58 9.12
N LEU A 53 22.95 13.35 9.80
CA LEU A 53 21.74 13.97 9.25
C LEU A 53 21.92 15.50 9.21
N PHE A 54 21.46 16.11 8.13
CA PHE A 54 21.45 17.56 7.97
C PHE A 54 20.01 18.05 7.77
N ILE A 55 19.54 18.90 8.66
CA ILE A 55 18.30 19.67 8.46
C ILE A 55 18.66 20.95 7.75
N VAL A 56 18.05 21.21 6.60
CA VAL A 56 18.28 22.39 5.80
C VAL A 56 17.00 23.20 5.73
N GLU A 57 17.01 24.36 6.37
CA GLU A 57 15.92 25.33 6.33
C GLU A 57 16.10 26.22 5.09
N VAL A 58 15.16 26.22 4.18
CA VAL A 58 15.25 26.96 2.91
C VAL A 58 14.43 28.25 2.96
N LYS A 59 15.08 29.38 2.72
CA LYS A 59 14.41 30.67 2.64
C LYS A 59 14.46 31.21 1.21
N GLY A 60 13.38 31.00 0.47
CA GLY A 60 13.21 31.47 -0.92
C GLY A 60 13.04 32.99 -1.06
N TRP A 61 13.63 33.79 -0.14
CA TRP A 61 13.53 35.23 -0.16
C TRP A 61 14.31 35.83 -1.33
N SER A 62 13.74 36.87 -1.93
CA SER A 62 14.50 37.76 -2.83
C SER A 62 15.35 38.73 -2.01
N PRO A 63 16.48 39.20 -2.53
CA PRO A 63 17.28 40.22 -1.84
C PRO A 63 16.50 41.50 -1.48
N ALA A 64 15.48 41.85 -2.27
CA ALA A 64 14.63 43.01 -2.03
C ALA A 64 13.59 42.79 -0.94
N GLY A 65 13.15 41.53 -0.70
CA GLY A 65 12.07 41.20 0.22
C GLY A 65 12.43 41.20 1.70
N VAL A 66 13.72 41.29 2.06
CA VAL A 66 14.15 41.35 3.46
C VAL A 66 14.17 42.80 3.91
N LEU A 67 13.27 43.18 4.83
CA LEU A 67 13.11 44.58 5.29
C LEU A 67 14.07 44.91 6.43
N THR A 68 14.04 44.13 7.52
CA THR A 68 14.85 44.44 8.71
C THR A 68 15.14 43.19 9.53
N VAL A 69 16.39 43.07 9.94
CA VAL A 69 16.82 42.11 10.97
C VAL A 69 16.62 42.77 12.33
N VAL A 70 15.73 42.24 13.15
CA VAL A 70 15.39 42.82 14.45
C VAL A 70 16.40 42.41 15.52
N ASN A 71 16.72 41.12 15.59
CA ASN A 71 17.71 40.55 16.49
C ASN A 71 18.10 39.16 15.99
N GLN A 72 18.90 38.39 16.76
CA GLN A 72 19.36 37.04 16.40
C GLN A 72 18.24 36.02 16.17
N ASN A 73 17.06 36.27 16.74
CA ASN A 73 15.95 35.34 16.70
C ASN A 73 14.77 35.78 15.84
N THR A 74 14.75 37.06 15.39
CA THR A 74 13.56 37.65 14.77
C THR A 74 13.92 38.51 13.57
N ILE A 75 13.12 38.42 12.49
CA ILE A 75 13.27 39.13 11.24
C ILE A 75 11.90 39.68 10.76
N ILE A 76 11.89 40.81 10.08
CA ILE A 76 10.72 41.38 9.41
C ILE A 76 10.87 41.22 7.91
N ILE A 77 9.86 40.65 7.28
CA ILE A 77 9.81 40.35 5.84
C ILE A 77 8.70 41.18 5.21
N GLU A 78 8.93 41.64 3.99
CA GLU A 78 7.94 42.39 3.22
C GLU A 78 6.66 41.56 3.01
N GLY A 79 5.51 42.21 3.27
CA GLY A 79 4.19 41.59 3.14
C GLY A 79 3.73 40.77 4.34
N LYS A 80 4.52 40.68 5.42
CA LYS A 80 4.13 40.03 6.66
C LYS A 80 3.90 41.01 7.79
N GLU A 81 2.74 40.90 8.45
CA GLU A 81 2.36 41.82 9.55
C GLU A 81 3.11 41.54 10.86
N LYS A 82 3.60 40.31 11.06
CA LYS A 82 4.28 39.88 12.29
C LYS A 82 5.73 39.51 12.03
N PRO A 83 6.63 39.78 12.98
CA PRO A 83 8.00 39.29 12.92
C PRO A 83 8.03 37.77 12.86
N GLU A 84 8.95 37.19 12.09
CA GLU A 84 9.18 35.77 12.01
C GLU A 84 10.41 35.34 12.81
N ASP A 85 10.41 34.06 13.24
CA ASP A 85 11.58 33.48 13.84
C ASP A 85 12.74 33.41 12.82
N SER A 86 13.95 33.60 13.29
CA SER A 86 15.12 33.54 12.43
C SER A 86 15.27 32.14 11.83
N PRO A 87 15.75 32.00 10.58
CA PRO A 87 15.97 30.71 9.94
C PRO A 87 16.87 29.77 10.75
N ARG A 88 17.88 30.34 11.41
CA ARG A 88 18.77 29.59 12.32
C ARG A 88 18.03 29.01 13.52
N SER A 89 17.15 29.80 14.13
CA SER A 89 16.34 29.36 15.27
C SER A 89 15.40 28.23 14.88
N GLN A 90 14.78 28.34 13.71
CA GLN A 90 13.90 27.31 13.13
C GLN A 90 14.70 26.01 12.87
N ALA A 91 15.79 26.08 12.11
CA ALA A 91 16.62 24.92 11.78
C ALA A 91 17.19 24.20 13.03
N ARG A 92 17.61 24.97 14.03
CA ARG A 92 18.07 24.41 15.33
C ARG A 92 16.94 23.76 16.11
N GLY A 93 15.74 24.33 16.10
CA GLY A 93 14.56 23.74 16.73
C GLY A 93 14.24 22.37 16.12
N TYR A 94 14.17 22.26 14.82
CA TYR A 94 13.93 21.00 14.11
C TYR A 94 15.02 19.95 14.33
N ARG A 95 16.29 20.38 14.37
CA ARG A 95 17.43 19.54 14.73
C ARG A 95 17.22 18.84 16.08
N PHE A 96 16.86 19.60 17.13
CA PHE A 96 16.64 19.06 18.46
C PHE A 96 15.42 18.15 18.54
N ASP A 97 14.33 18.54 17.89
CA ASP A 97 13.10 17.76 17.87
C ASP A 97 13.32 16.42 17.13
N LEU A 98 14.02 16.43 16.00
CA LEU A 98 14.36 15.22 15.26
C LEU A 98 15.26 14.31 16.05
N LEU A 99 16.32 14.84 16.67
CA LEU A 99 17.24 14.06 17.50
C LEU A 99 16.51 13.39 18.65
N LYS A 100 15.67 14.12 19.39
CA LYS A 100 14.86 13.57 20.49
C LYS A 100 13.92 12.47 20.01
N LYS A 101 13.31 12.64 18.84
CA LYS A 101 12.43 11.64 18.26
C LYS A 101 13.18 10.36 17.91
N ILE A 102 14.33 10.46 17.25
CA ILE A 102 15.19 9.31 16.92
C ILE A 102 15.68 8.62 18.19
N GLN A 103 16.10 9.35 19.21
CA GLN A 103 16.50 8.78 20.49
C GLN A 103 15.36 8.02 21.17
N LYS A 104 14.17 8.60 21.19
CA LYS A 104 13.00 7.98 21.83
C LYS A 104 12.51 6.72 21.08
N GLU A 105 12.46 6.76 19.76
CA GLU A 105 11.83 5.72 18.95
C GLU A 105 12.82 4.61 18.52
N LEU A 106 14.08 4.96 18.27
CA LEU A 106 15.08 4.03 17.77
C LEU A 106 16.20 3.72 18.80
N GLY A 107 16.25 4.44 19.93
CA GLY A 107 17.30 4.28 20.92
C GLY A 107 18.70 4.70 20.43
N MET A 108 18.76 5.54 19.39
CA MET A 108 20.00 5.95 18.72
C MET A 108 20.27 7.43 18.93
N ASN A 109 21.55 7.80 18.93
CA ASN A 109 22.02 9.18 19.07
C ASN A 109 22.87 9.59 17.84
N PRO A 110 22.31 9.68 16.62
CA PRO A 110 23.08 10.08 15.45
C PRO A 110 23.48 11.54 15.52
N LEU A 111 24.53 11.90 14.78
CA LEU A 111 24.89 13.30 14.60
C LEU A 111 23.82 13.97 13.70
N VAL A 112 23.09 14.94 14.26
CA VAL A 112 22.12 15.75 13.51
C VAL A 112 22.62 17.19 13.49
N MET A 113 22.72 17.78 12.31
CA MET A 113 23.26 19.12 12.06
C MET A 113 22.21 19.99 11.40
N SER A 114 22.36 21.30 11.48
CA SER A 114 21.46 22.26 10.86
C SER A 114 22.18 23.20 9.93
N LEU A 115 21.56 23.48 8.79
CA LEU A 115 21.99 24.45 7.78
C LEU A 115 20.82 25.37 7.41
N VAL A 116 21.15 26.57 6.95
CA VAL A 116 20.20 27.52 6.35
C VAL A 116 20.57 27.68 4.88
N CYS A 117 19.62 27.70 3.97
CA CYS A 117 19.86 27.87 2.55
C CYS A 117 19.08 29.07 1.99
N TYR A 118 19.82 29.98 1.33
CA TYR A 118 19.25 31.09 0.57
C TYR A 118 19.46 30.87 -0.92
N PRO A 119 18.52 30.22 -1.63
CA PRO A 119 18.71 29.83 -3.03
C PRO A 119 18.77 31.00 -4.02
N PHE A 120 18.39 32.22 -3.59
CA PHE A 120 18.35 33.42 -4.43
C PHE A 120 19.19 34.58 -3.89
N ILE A 121 19.90 34.39 -2.78
CA ILE A 121 20.73 35.41 -2.15
C ILE A 121 22.20 35.03 -2.22
N SER A 122 23.02 35.90 -2.79
CA SER A 122 24.47 35.69 -2.81
C SER A 122 25.11 36.04 -1.47
N LYS A 123 26.30 35.53 -1.20
CA LYS A 123 27.09 35.87 0.00
C LYS A 123 27.27 37.40 0.16
N LYS A 124 27.51 38.13 -0.93
CA LYS A 124 27.61 39.58 -0.90
C LYS A 124 26.32 40.23 -0.43
N GLN A 125 25.20 39.85 -1.02
CA GLN A 125 23.88 40.39 -0.65
C GLN A 125 23.47 40.00 0.80
N TYR A 126 23.85 38.84 1.25
CA TYR A 126 23.65 38.36 2.62
C TYR A 126 24.36 39.28 3.63
N LEU A 127 25.61 39.68 3.36
CA LEU A 127 26.35 40.60 4.21
C LEU A 127 25.79 42.02 4.14
N GLU A 128 25.46 42.51 2.95
CA GLU A 128 24.86 43.83 2.73
C GLU A 128 23.51 44.00 3.46
N LYS A 129 22.73 42.91 3.59
CA LYS A 129 21.44 42.89 4.29
C LYS A 129 21.54 42.60 5.79
N GLY A 130 22.75 42.35 6.31
CA GLY A 130 22.97 42.03 7.73
C GLY A 130 22.40 40.68 8.15
N LEU A 131 22.16 39.75 7.23
CA LEU A 131 21.61 38.44 7.50
C LEU A 131 22.55 37.55 8.32
N ASN A 132 23.83 37.90 8.46
CA ASN A 132 24.81 37.27 9.34
C ASN A 132 24.43 37.33 10.82
N VAL A 133 23.45 38.13 11.19
CA VAL A 133 22.88 38.17 12.55
C VAL A 133 21.90 37.04 12.79
N VAL A 134 21.15 36.61 11.77
CA VAL A 134 20.09 35.59 11.88
C VAL A 134 20.49 34.20 11.36
N SER A 135 21.65 34.09 10.69
CA SER A 135 22.28 32.83 10.35
C SER A 135 23.80 33.04 10.27
N GLU A 136 24.62 32.11 10.75
CA GLU A 136 26.06 32.21 10.66
C GLU A 136 26.54 31.80 9.27
N GLU A 137 27.62 32.40 8.77
CA GLU A 137 28.16 32.14 7.43
C GLU A 137 28.53 30.65 7.24
N ASN A 138 29.10 30.02 8.28
CA ASN A 138 29.48 28.61 8.27
C ASN A 138 28.29 27.64 8.30
N GLU A 139 27.11 28.10 8.70
CA GLU A 139 25.86 27.34 8.70
C GLU A 139 24.95 27.70 7.51
N THR A 140 25.40 28.55 6.58
CA THR A 140 24.57 29.11 5.51
C THR A 140 25.09 28.71 4.14
N ILE A 141 24.18 28.21 3.28
CA ILE A 141 24.40 27.89 1.86
C ILE A 141 23.87 29.06 1.03
N PHE A 142 24.68 29.60 0.14
CA PHE A 142 24.35 30.73 -0.72
C PHE A 142 24.00 30.29 -2.15
N ALA A 143 23.41 31.21 -2.94
CA ALA A 143 23.01 30.92 -4.31
C ALA A 143 24.17 30.40 -5.18
N GLU A 144 25.35 31.04 -5.10
CA GLU A 144 26.54 30.63 -5.85
C GLU A 144 27.11 29.27 -5.42
N GLU A 145 26.96 28.90 -4.14
CA GLU A 145 27.44 27.60 -3.63
C GLU A 145 26.54 26.45 -4.12
N LEU A 146 25.25 26.70 -4.33
CA LEU A 146 24.32 25.72 -4.88
C LEU A 146 24.66 25.34 -6.33
N ASP A 147 25.24 26.26 -7.09
CA ASP A 147 25.56 26.04 -8.51
C ASP A 147 26.91 25.31 -8.71
N ASP A 148 27.74 25.19 -7.67
CA ASP A 148 29.04 24.49 -7.70
C ASP A 148 29.01 23.23 -6.82
N THR A 149 29.21 22.06 -7.42
CA THR A 149 29.19 20.76 -6.71
C THR A 149 30.27 20.67 -5.63
N SER A 150 31.45 21.22 -5.86
CA SER A 150 32.56 21.13 -4.91
C SER A 150 32.33 22.06 -3.72
N LEU A 151 31.85 23.28 -3.96
CA LEU A 151 31.53 24.24 -2.91
C LEU A 151 30.36 23.76 -2.06
N LEU A 152 29.33 23.23 -2.70
CA LEU A 152 28.17 22.67 -1.99
C LEU A 152 28.59 21.51 -1.09
N PHE A 153 29.33 20.54 -1.60
CA PHE A 153 29.83 19.42 -0.80
C PHE A 153 30.74 19.91 0.35
N GLN A 154 31.63 20.86 0.07
CA GLN A 154 32.50 21.44 1.09
C GLN A 154 31.71 22.07 2.23
N LYS A 155 30.59 22.73 1.94
CA LYS A 155 29.74 23.33 2.97
C LYS A 155 29.17 22.30 3.95
N PHE A 156 28.72 21.14 3.45
CA PHE A 156 28.30 20.03 4.33
C PHE A 156 29.47 19.49 5.16
N MET A 157 30.67 19.39 4.58
CA MET A 157 31.87 18.93 5.28
C MET A 157 32.34 19.93 6.34
N ASP A 158 32.30 21.20 6.06
CA ASP A 158 32.66 22.25 7.02
C ASP A 158 31.71 22.18 8.23
N ARG A 159 30.42 22.00 7.98
CA ARG A 159 29.43 21.84 9.03
C ARG A 159 29.67 20.58 9.87
N TYR A 160 29.92 19.45 9.24
CA TYR A 160 30.28 18.20 9.90
C TYR A 160 31.54 18.38 10.77
N ASN A 161 32.58 19.00 10.24
CA ASN A 161 33.84 19.21 10.96
C ASN A 161 33.69 20.03 12.26
N VAL A 162 32.72 20.92 12.30
CA VAL A 162 32.39 21.69 13.52
C VAL A 162 31.74 20.79 14.58
N ASP A 163 30.81 19.92 14.19
CA ASP A 163 29.99 19.16 15.11
C ASP A 163 30.50 17.73 15.40
N LYS A 164 31.43 17.18 14.60
CA LYS A 164 31.94 15.80 14.75
C LYS A 164 32.54 15.45 16.12
N GLY A 165 32.95 16.47 16.89
CA GLY A 165 33.48 16.28 18.24
C GLY A 165 32.39 15.99 19.31
N VAL A 166 31.12 16.14 18.96
CA VAL A 166 29.99 15.80 19.85
C VAL A 166 29.86 14.27 19.91
N LYS A 167 29.64 13.72 21.12
CA LYS A 167 29.42 12.27 21.27
C LYS A 167 28.15 11.84 20.50
N HIS A 168 28.30 11.00 19.53
CA HIS A 168 27.24 10.48 18.69
C HIS A 168 27.49 9.02 18.28
N ASP A 169 26.46 8.39 17.75
CA ASP A 169 26.54 7.07 17.14
C ASP A 169 26.89 7.20 15.65
N ASP A 170 27.87 6.43 15.18
CA ASP A 170 28.17 6.35 13.76
C ASP A 170 27.01 5.71 13.00
N LEU A 171 26.73 6.21 11.79
CA LEU A 171 25.72 5.64 10.92
C LEU A 171 26.27 4.44 10.15
N SER A 172 26.42 3.30 10.83
CA SER A 172 26.65 2.01 10.17
C SER A 172 25.50 1.67 9.20
N ALA A 173 25.73 0.80 8.23
CA ALA A 173 24.72 0.39 7.25
C ALA A 173 23.38 -0.02 7.93
N LYS A 174 23.45 -0.77 9.02
CA LYS A 174 22.26 -1.16 9.80
C LYS A 174 21.56 0.05 10.45
N ARG A 175 22.29 0.98 11.05
CA ARG A 175 21.71 2.17 11.68
C ARG A 175 21.13 3.13 10.63
N PHE A 176 21.83 3.28 9.52
CA PHE A 176 21.33 4.04 8.37
C PHE A 176 20.01 3.46 7.83
N ALA A 177 19.92 2.14 7.67
CA ALA A 177 18.70 1.47 7.25
C ALA A 177 17.55 1.64 8.26
N LEU A 178 17.82 1.58 9.57
CA LEU A 178 16.81 1.85 10.61
C LEU A 178 16.29 3.29 10.57
N ILE A 179 17.15 4.28 10.38
CA ILE A 179 16.74 5.67 10.22
C ILE A 179 15.93 5.84 8.94
N ARG A 180 16.35 5.24 7.83
CA ARG A 180 15.58 5.28 6.59
C ARG A 180 14.21 4.64 6.73
N HIS A 181 14.10 3.51 7.39
CA HIS A 181 12.81 2.87 7.67
C HIS A 181 11.88 3.79 8.49
N HIS A 182 12.44 4.58 9.41
CA HIS A 182 11.68 5.58 10.16
C HIS A 182 11.16 6.72 9.28
N PHE A 183 11.96 7.20 8.32
CA PHE A 183 11.58 8.23 7.35
C PHE A 183 10.70 7.68 6.22
N GLU A 184 10.93 6.44 5.82
CA GLU A 184 10.22 5.72 4.75
C GLU A 184 9.54 4.49 5.36
N PRO A 185 8.28 4.58 5.85
CA PRO A 185 7.59 3.44 6.47
C PRO A 185 7.52 2.18 5.59
N ASN A 186 7.62 2.36 4.27
CA ASN A 186 7.65 1.28 3.29
C ASN A 186 9.07 0.85 2.88
N TYR A 187 10.11 1.38 3.56
CA TYR A 187 11.49 0.95 3.32
C TYR A 187 11.73 -0.39 4.02
N ASP A 188 11.85 -1.44 3.23
CA ASP A 188 12.21 -2.76 3.75
C ASP A 188 13.67 -2.75 4.21
N LEU A 189 13.89 -3.17 5.45
CA LEU A 189 15.22 -3.42 6.02
C LEU A 189 15.82 -4.68 5.38
N LYS A 190 16.27 -4.57 4.12
CA LYS A 190 16.95 -5.66 3.45
C LYS A 190 18.44 -5.61 3.75
N SER A 191 19.06 -6.78 3.91
CA SER A 191 20.53 -6.88 3.88
C SER A 191 21.04 -6.44 2.51
N ASP A 192 22.29 -5.98 2.42
CA ASP A 192 22.89 -5.62 1.13
C ASP A 192 22.88 -6.81 0.15
N GLU A 193 22.93 -8.04 0.65
CA GLU A 193 22.78 -9.26 -0.13
C GLU A 193 21.37 -9.42 -0.72
N GLU A 194 20.31 -9.00 0.01
CA GLU A 194 18.94 -9.03 -0.51
C GLU A 194 18.66 -7.93 -1.54
N VAL A 195 19.40 -6.83 -1.49
CA VAL A 195 19.31 -5.75 -2.50
C VAL A 195 20.00 -6.16 -3.80
N LEU A 196 21.10 -6.90 -3.71
CA LEU A 196 21.85 -7.38 -4.86
C LEU A 196 21.21 -8.65 -5.49
N ASN A 197 20.34 -9.33 -4.75
CA ASN A 197 19.73 -10.58 -5.19
C ASN A 197 18.20 -10.42 -5.12
N PRO A 198 17.53 -10.08 -6.22
CA PRO A 198 16.10 -9.74 -6.24
C PRO A 198 15.19 -10.93 -5.97
N GLY A 199 15.62 -11.93 -5.24
CA GLY A 199 14.80 -12.93 -4.57
C GLY A 199 13.75 -13.62 -5.44
N TYR A 200 14.08 -13.97 -6.67
CA TYR A 200 13.26 -14.89 -7.44
C TYR A 200 13.85 -16.30 -7.36
N SER A 201 12.98 -17.29 -7.52
CA SER A 201 13.35 -18.69 -7.41
C SER A 201 12.72 -19.47 -8.56
N ARG A 202 13.44 -20.47 -9.01
CA ARG A 202 12.98 -21.40 -10.05
C ARG A 202 12.79 -22.78 -9.45
N LEU A 203 11.69 -23.45 -9.77
CA LEU A 203 11.49 -24.87 -9.47
C LEU A 203 11.68 -25.66 -10.76
N ARG A 204 12.67 -26.56 -10.79
CA ARG A 204 12.92 -27.45 -11.89
C ARG A 204 12.70 -28.89 -11.44
N ILE A 205 11.83 -29.62 -12.13
CA ILE A 205 11.51 -31.01 -11.84
C ILE A 205 11.96 -31.88 -13.02
N PHE A 206 12.87 -32.78 -12.75
CA PHE A 206 13.29 -33.78 -13.72
C PHE A 206 12.43 -35.05 -13.56
N ALA A 207 11.69 -35.40 -14.60
CA ALA A 207 10.87 -36.63 -14.62
C ALA A 207 11.70 -37.92 -14.72
N ASN A 208 12.93 -37.82 -15.26
CA ASN A 208 13.85 -38.95 -15.47
C ASN A 208 15.24 -38.62 -14.94
N ASP A 209 16.10 -39.66 -14.85
CA ASP A 209 17.50 -39.49 -14.48
C ASP A 209 18.20 -38.48 -15.40
N ILE A 210 18.88 -37.52 -14.78
CA ILE A 210 19.58 -36.46 -15.48
C ILE A 210 20.90 -36.94 -16.10
N ASN A 211 21.23 -36.38 -17.24
CA ASN A 211 22.50 -36.59 -17.92
C ASN A 211 23.55 -35.52 -17.52
N GLU A 212 24.80 -35.73 -17.94
CA GLU A 212 25.90 -34.78 -17.61
C GLU A 212 25.69 -33.36 -18.11
N GLN A 213 24.99 -33.16 -19.23
CA GLN A 213 24.75 -31.82 -19.77
C GLN A 213 23.71 -31.10 -18.93
N GLU A 214 22.66 -31.80 -18.49
CA GLU A 214 21.63 -31.25 -17.60
C GLU A 214 22.23 -30.90 -16.22
N VAL A 215 23.13 -31.74 -15.70
CA VAL A 215 23.90 -31.43 -14.49
C VAL A 215 24.69 -30.14 -14.64
N ARG A 216 25.43 -30.02 -15.75
CA ARG A 216 26.20 -28.78 -16.01
C ARG A 216 25.33 -27.55 -16.11
N ASN A 217 24.19 -27.65 -16.78
CA ASN A 217 23.25 -26.52 -16.89
C ASN A 217 22.73 -26.08 -15.52
N VAL A 218 22.28 -27.01 -14.66
CA VAL A 218 21.83 -26.69 -13.28
C VAL A 218 22.95 -26.00 -12.50
N VAL A 219 24.16 -26.52 -12.58
CA VAL A 219 25.29 -25.97 -11.84
C VAL A 219 25.74 -24.60 -12.40
N GLU A 220 25.70 -24.40 -13.71
CA GLU A 220 26.03 -23.10 -14.33
C GLU A 220 25.02 -22.03 -13.99
N GLU A 221 23.74 -22.35 -14.01
CA GLU A 221 22.66 -21.43 -13.63
C GLU A 221 22.75 -21.03 -12.15
N TYR A 222 23.06 -22.00 -11.27
CA TYR A 222 23.35 -21.68 -9.87
C TYR A 222 24.49 -20.68 -9.72
N PHE A 223 25.61 -20.86 -10.42
CA PHE A 223 26.74 -19.93 -10.38
C PHE A 223 26.47 -18.61 -11.12
N SER A 224 25.47 -18.55 -11.98
CA SER A 224 24.98 -17.29 -12.57
C SER A 224 24.09 -16.46 -11.63
N GLY A 225 23.81 -16.96 -10.43
CA GLY A 225 23.02 -16.27 -9.41
C GLY A 225 21.53 -16.60 -9.42
N ILE A 226 21.08 -17.59 -10.21
CA ILE A 226 19.70 -18.07 -10.19
C ILE A 226 19.50 -18.97 -8.97
N LYS A 227 18.53 -18.62 -8.12
CA LYS A 227 18.10 -19.47 -7.00
C LYS A 227 17.19 -20.56 -7.50
N GLU A 228 17.54 -21.82 -7.24
CA GLU A 228 16.78 -22.96 -7.73
C GLU A 228 16.41 -23.95 -6.64
N ILE A 229 15.22 -24.54 -6.81
CA ILE A 229 14.86 -25.82 -6.20
C ILE A 229 14.85 -26.84 -7.32
N VAL A 230 15.73 -27.83 -7.23
CA VAL A 230 15.87 -28.88 -8.23
C VAL A 230 15.38 -30.19 -7.64
N PHE A 231 14.39 -30.78 -8.26
CA PHE A 231 13.86 -32.08 -7.87
C PHE A 231 14.25 -33.14 -8.89
N VAL A 232 14.86 -34.21 -8.42
CA VAL A 232 15.37 -35.31 -9.26
C VAL A 232 14.77 -36.65 -8.83
N PRO A 233 14.56 -37.58 -9.77
CA PRO A 233 13.85 -38.82 -9.49
C PRO A 233 14.70 -39.87 -8.73
N SER A 234 16.03 -39.71 -8.70
CA SER A 234 16.91 -40.70 -8.12
C SER A 234 18.06 -40.12 -7.32
N ALA A 235 18.57 -40.93 -6.36
CA ALA A 235 19.78 -40.57 -5.62
C ALA A 235 21.02 -40.48 -6.54
N LYS A 236 21.03 -41.22 -7.67
CA LYS A 236 22.12 -41.14 -8.66
C LYS A 236 22.17 -39.75 -9.28
N SER A 237 21.04 -39.22 -9.76
CA SER A 237 20.92 -37.89 -10.33
C SER A 237 21.28 -36.80 -9.31
N MET A 238 20.84 -36.95 -8.07
CA MET A 238 21.18 -36.04 -6.98
C MET A 238 22.69 -36.00 -6.71
N ASN A 239 23.33 -37.12 -6.63
CA ASN A 239 24.77 -37.22 -6.39
C ASN A 239 25.59 -36.59 -7.54
N LEU A 240 25.17 -36.75 -8.79
CA LEU A 240 25.82 -36.11 -9.92
C LEU A 240 25.84 -34.58 -9.82
N ILE A 241 24.74 -33.97 -9.43
CA ILE A 241 24.68 -32.51 -9.20
C ILE A 241 25.60 -32.12 -8.03
N ILE A 242 25.51 -32.84 -6.92
CA ILE A 242 26.34 -32.57 -5.73
C ILE A 242 27.84 -32.64 -6.02
N ASP A 243 28.25 -33.66 -6.78
CA ASP A 243 29.65 -33.89 -7.11
C ASP A 243 30.18 -32.82 -8.08
N GLU A 244 29.38 -32.40 -9.07
CA GLU A 244 29.74 -31.31 -9.98
C GLU A 244 29.82 -29.94 -9.23
N LEU A 245 28.90 -29.69 -8.32
CA LEU A 245 28.94 -28.51 -7.45
C LEU A 245 30.22 -28.49 -6.61
N LYS A 246 30.59 -29.60 -5.98
CA LYS A 246 31.82 -29.71 -5.21
C LYS A 246 33.06 -29.44 -6.06
N MET A 247 33.12 -30.02 -7.28
CA MET A 247 34.23 -29.75 -8.20
C MET A 247 34.33 -28.26 -8.57
N LYS A 248 33.23 -27.61 -8.88
CA LYS A 248 33.24 -26.17 -9.22
C LYS A 248 33.60 -25.29 -8.03
N PHE A 249 33.10 -25.57 -6.83
CA PHE A 249 33.48 -24.83 -5.62
C PHE A 249 34.97 -24.96 -5.34
N GLN A 250 35.56 -26.14 -5.48
CA GLN A 250 36.99 -26.37 -5.31
C GLN A 250 37.82 -25.64 -6.38
N ALA A 251 37.38 -25.70 -7.65
CA ALA A 251 38.08 -25.03 -8.76
C ALA A 251 38.09 -23.50 -8.63
N GLN A 252 37.06 -22.93 -8.08
CA GLN A 252 36.96 -21.48 -7.87
C GLN A 252 37.49 -21.00 -6.50
N ASN A 253 37.93 -21.92 -5.66
CA ASN A 253 38.38 -21.63 -4.28
C ASN A 253 37.35 -20.86 -3.45
N ILE A 254 36.05 -21.13 -3.71
CA ILE A 254 34.91 -20.55 -3.02
C ILE A 254 34.45 -21.54 -1.96
N HIS A 255 34.33 -21.09 -0.73
CA HIS A 255 33.61 -21.85 0.29
C HIS A 255 32.11 -21.78 -0.01
N PRO A 256 31.38 -22.91 0.05
CA PRO A 256 29.94 -22.92 -0.17
C PRO A 256 29.29 -21.99 0.85
N ILE A 257 28.92 -20.82 0.40
CA ILE A 257 27.97 -19.95 1.08
C ILE A 257 26.66 -20.72 1.04
N LYS A 258 25.87 -20.64 2.09
CA LYS A 258 24.56 -21.29 2.21
C LYS A 258 23.86 -21.38 0.86
N ALA A 259 23.68 -22.61 0.36
CA ALA A 259 23.30 -22.81 -1.04
C ALA A 259 21.85 -22.36 -1.28
N ASP A 260 21.68 -21.46 -2.22
CA ASP A 260 20.37 -21.08 -2.76
C ASP A 260 19.81 -22.18 -3.70
N LEU A 261 20.36 -23.38 -3.63
CA LEU A 261 19.98 -24.56 -4.38
C LEU A 261 19.51 -25.65 -3.42
N CYS A 262 18.27 -26.06 -3.56
CA CYS A 262 17.70 -27.22 -2.87
C CYS A 262 17.59 -28.37 -3.87
N ILE A 263 18.08 -29.53 -3.50
CA ILE A 263 18.01 -30.74 -4.32
C ILE A 263 17.24 -31.80 -3.54
N GLY A 264 16.26 -32.41 -4.18
CA GLY A 264 15.43 -33.41 -3.57
C GLY A 264 15.04 -34.51 -4.54
N ARG A 265 14.43 -35.56 -4.02
CA ARG A 265 13.86 -36.67 -4.79
C ARG A 265 12.52 -37.09 -4.15
N ASP A 266 11.74 -37.86 -4.90
CA ASP A 266 10.36 -38.21 -4.57
C ASP A 266 10.18 -38.86 -3.18
N ASP A 267 11.17 -39.63 -2.72
CA ASP A 267 11.13 -40.38 -1.47
C ASP A 267 11.99 -39.79 -0.34
N SER A 268 12.60 -38.64 -0.56
CA SER A 268 13.48 -38.00 0.42
C SER A 268 12.97 -36.69 0.91
N ALA A 269 13.13 -36.42 2.22
CA ALA A 269 13.00 -35.06 2.73
C ALA A 269 14.03 -34.15 2.04
N ILE A 270 13.58 -33.11 1.38
CA ILE A 270 14.44 -32.09 0.82
C ILE A 270 15.11 -31.39 1.99
N LYS A 271 16.42 -31.50 2.07
CA LYS A 271 17.18 -30.68 3.01
C LYS A 271 17.26 -29.27 2.45
N ALA A 272 16.28 -28.44 2.79
CA ALA A 272 16.44 -27.01 2.64
C ALA A 272 17.68 -26.60 3.43
N SER A 273 18.61 -25.86 2.82
CA SER A 273 19.67 -25.20 3.56
C SER A 273 19.03 -24.24 4.57
N ASP A 274 19.62 -24.07 5.75
CA ASP A 274 19.12 -23.18 6.82
C ASP A 274 19.01 -21.68 6.43
N SER A 275 19.47 -21.30 5.24
CA SER A 275 19.28 -19.97 4.68
C SER A 275 17.88 -19.90 4.09
N GLY A 276 17.00 -19.16 4.74
CA GLY A 276 15.63 -18.95 4.32
C GLY A 276 15.52 -18.66 2.83
N PHE A 277 14.95 -19.60 2.10
CA PHE A 277 14.64 -19.45 0.69
C PHE A 277 13.47 -18.50 0.58
N SER A 278 13.71 -17.30 0.09
CA SER A 278 12.66 -16.32 -0.14
C SER A 278 12.14 -16.50 -1.55
N ILE A 279 10.98 -17.13 -1.71
CA ILE A 279 10.30 -17.28 -3.00
C ILE A 279 9.53 -16.01 -3.29
N PHE A 280 9.90 -15.30 -4.35
CA PHE A 280 9.18 -14.13 -4.85
C PHE A 280 8.37 -14.43 -6.11
N ASN A 281 8.92 -15.25 -6.98
CA ASN A 281 8.27 -15.83 -8.14
C ASN A 281 8.72 -17.26 -8.28
N PHE A 282 7.81 -18.12 -8.68
CA PHE A 282 8.11 -19.49 -8.91
C PHE A 282 7.83 -19.83 -10.36
N GLU A 283 8.87 -20.05 -11.14
CA GLU A 283 8.76 -20.67 -12.44
C GLU A 283 8.93 -22.17 -12.26
N ILE A 284 7.98 -22.95 -12.74
CA ILE A 284 8.03 -24.40 -12.67
C ILE A 284 8.39 -24.93 -14.05
N GLU A 285 9.50 -25.65 -14.11
CA GLU A 285 9.95 -26.33 -15.30
C GLU A 285 9.96 -27.82 -15.04
N VAL A 286 9.20 -28.58 -15.83
CA VAL A 286 9.29 -30.05 -15.89
C VAL A 286 10.14 -30.38 -17.07
N VAL A 287 11.28 -31.05 -16.84
CA VAL A 287 12.15 -31.53 -17.90
C VAL A 287 11.79 -32.99 -18.21
N PRO A 288 11.12 -33.26 -19.35
CA PRO A 288 10.68 -34.59 -19.72
C PRO A 288 11.85 -35.42 -20.25
N ASN A 289 11.59 -36.70 -20.47
CA ASN A 289 12.51 -37.60 -21.19
C ASN A 289 12.80 -37.05 -22.59
N LEU A 290 14.04 -37.12 -23.05
CA LEU A 290 14.59 -36.51 -24.27
C LEU A 290 13.85 -36.82 -25.60
N THR A 291 12.76 -37.59 -25.60
CA THR A 291 12.01 -37.98 -26.80
C THR A 291 10.70 -37.24 -27.03
N GLU A 292 10.18 -36.48 -26.04
CA GLU A 292 8.95 -35.70 -26.20
C GLU A 292 9.15 -34.32 -25.62
N LEU A 293 9.15 -33.30 -26.48
CA LEU A 293 9.07 -31.91 -26.11
C LEU A 293 7.66 -31.61 -25.58
N VAL A 294 7.51 -31.48 -24.29
CA VAL A 294 6.33 -30.84 -23.72
C VAL A 294 6.54 -29.32 -23.81
N GLU A 295 5.73 -28.67 -24.62
CA GLU A 295 5.85 -27.23 -24.88
C GLU A 295 5.51 -26.35 -23.65
N GLU A 296 4.93 -26.91 -22.59
CA GLU A 296 4.43 -26.17 -21.43
C GLU A 296 4.81 -26.84 -20.12
N ASN A 297 5.46 -26.08 -19.27
CA ASN A 297 5.97 -26.55 -17.97
C ASN A 297 5.00 -26.23 -16.82
N ILE A 298 3.70 -26.23 -17.07
CA ILE A 298 2.68 -25.99 -16.08
C ILE A 298 2.27 -27.31 -15.43
N LEU A 299 2.39 -27.37 -14.11
CA LEU A 299 2.05 -28.57 -13.33
C LEU A 299 0.61 -28.55 -12.80
N VAL A 300 0.00 -27.39 -12.72
CA VAL A 300 -1.40 -27.21 -12.36
C VAL A 300 -2.05 -26.35 -13.46
N GLU A 301 -3.04 -26.90 -14.13
CA GLU A 301 -3.77 -26.23 -15.20
C GLU A 301 -5.24 -26.17 -14.82
N GLU A 302 -5.83 -24.98 -14.90
CA GLU A 302 -7.25 -24.73 -14.53
C GLU A 302 -7.64 -25.33 -13.17
N GLY A 303 -6.71 -25.30 -12.20
CA GLY A 303 -6.87 -25.90 -10.87
C GLY A 303 -6.74 -27.42 -10.80
N GLU A 304 -6.53 -28.08 -11.92
CA GLU A 304 -6.33 -29.52 -11.98
C GLU A 304 -4.84 -29.89 -12.00
N CYS A 305 -4.50 -30.96 -11.28
CA CYS A 305 -3.13 -31.46 -11.18
C CYS A 305 -3.13 -32.98 -11.05
N VAL A 306 -2.19 -33.62 -11.72
CA VAL A 306 -1.99 -35.07 -11.59
C VAL A 306 -1.68 -35.42 -10.13
N PRO A 307 -2.28 -36.49 -9.55
CA PRO A 307 -2.15 -36.79 -8.12
C PRO A 307 -0.71 -36.94 -7.63
N GLU A 308 0.18 -37.53 -8.45
CA GLU A 308 1.59 -37.74 -8.15
C GLU A 308 2.32 -36.38 -8.03
N VAL A 309 2.07 -35.45 -8.98
CA VAL A 309 2.64 -34.13 -8.98
C VAL A 309 2.07 -33.31 -7.82
N ARG A 310 0.77 -33.43 -7.54
CA ARG A 310 0.14 -32.78 -6.38
C ARG A 310 0.80 -33.19 -5.06
N LYS A 311 1.06 -34.51 -4.90
CA LYS A 311 1.77 -35.02 -3.73
C LYS A 311 3.18 -34.44 -3.63
N LEU A 312 3.90 -34.38 -4.75
CA LEU A 312 5.22 -33.78 -4.83
C LEU A 312 5.23 -32.31 -4.42
N LEU A 313 4.34 -31.50 -5.00
CA LEU A 313 4.23 -30.07 -4.69
C LEU A 313 3.86 -29.81 -3.22
N ARG A 314 3.02 -30.67 -2.63
CA ARG A 314 2.72 -30.61 -1.19
C ARG A 314 3.94 -30.94 -0.34
N THR A 315 4.71 -31.96 -0.71
CA THR A 315 5.96 -32.29 -0.02
C THR A 315 6.97 -31.14 -0.09
N LEU A 316 7.11 -30.50 -1.26
CA LEU A 316 7.93 -29.31 -1.40
C LEU A 316 7.44 -28.15 -0.52
N SER A 317 6.14 -27.98 -0.44
CA SER A 317 5.53 -26.96 0.44
C SER A 317 5.82 -27.20 1.92
N ASP A 318 5.96 -28.44 2.36
CA ASP A 318 6.22 -28.80 3.76
C ASP A 318 7.68 -28.54 4.17
N VAL A 319 8.62 -28.66 3.24
CA VAL A 319 10.06 -28.65 3.53
C VAL A 319 10.82 -27.42 2.98
N THR A 320 10.15 -26.57 2.20
CA THR A 320 10.72 -25.35 1.61
C THR A 320 9.83 -24.14 1.88
N SER A 321 10.24 -22.97 1.41
CA SER A 321 9.42 -21.76 1.42
C SER A 321 8.34 -21.73 0.32
N PHE A 322 8.37 -22.68 -0.62
CA PHE A 322 7.31 -22.85 -1.62
C PHE A 322 5.96 -23.09 -0.94
N ASN A 323 4.91 -22.46 -1.42
CA ASN A 323 3.55 -22.65 -0.90
C ASN A 323 2.63 -23.20 -1.97
N TYR A 324 2.28 -24.48 -1.83
CA TYR A 324 1.36 -25.14 -2.74
C TYR A 324 0.00 -24.44 -2.85
N GLN A 325 -0.55 -23.92 -1.76
CA GLN A 325 -1.84 -23.20 -1.78
C GLN A 325 -1.77 -21.93 -2.62
N GLN A 326 -0.69 -21.14 -2.50
CA GLN A 326 -0.48 -19.96 -3.32
C GLN A 326 -0.32 -20.33 -4.80
N TYR A 327 0.41 -21.38 -5.08
CA TYR A 327 0.60 -21.88 -6.43
C TYR A 327 -0.71 -22.38 -7.06
N GLU A 328 -1.54 -23.11 -6.31
CA GLU A 328 -2.85 -23.59 -6.75
C GLU A 328 -3.80 -22.42 -7.06
N ILE A 329 -3.76 -21.34 -6.26
CA ILE A 329 -4.52 -20.10 -6.50
C ILE A 329 -4.01 -19.36 -7.74
N GLU A 330 -2.69 -19.32 -7.94
CA GLU A 330 -2.09 -18.71 -9.11
C GLU A 330 -2.59 -19.38 -10.40
N HIS A 331 -2.71 -20.72 -10.39
CA HIS A 331 -3.13 -21.55 -11.52
C HIS A 331 -4.63 -21.93 -11.49
N ALA A 332 -5.44 -21.22 -10.72
CA ALA A 332 -6.88 -21.47 -10.62
C ALA A 332 -7.58 -21.29 -11.98
N PRO A 333 -8.78 -21.86 -12.19
CA PRO A 333 -9.55 -21.72 -13.42
C PRO A 333 -9.71 -20.27 -13.89
N CYS A 334 -9.58 -20.05 -15.20
CA CYS A 334 -9.70 -18.71 -15.79
C CYS A 334 -11.15 -18.32 -16.09
N ASP A 335 -12.05 -19.30 -16.15
CA ASP A 335 -13.46 -19.15 -16.53
C ASP A 335 -14.41 -19.05 -15.32
N ARG A 336 -13.91 -19.05 -14.09
CA ARG A 336 -14.69 -19.03 -12.84
C ARG A 336 -14.36 -17.86 -11.95
N ASN A 337 -15.34 -17.49 -11.13
CA ASN A 337 -15.09 -16.59 -10.01
C ASN A 337 -14.28 -17.30 -8.93
N ILE A 338 -13.38 -16.59 -8.28
CA ILE A 338 -12.47 -17.16 -7.28
C ILE A 338 -12.69 -16.44 -5.95
N LEU A 339 -12.87 -17.23 -4.89
CA LEU A 339 -12.94 -16.76 -3.53
C LEU A 339 -11.79 -17.37 -2.72
N VAL A 340 -10.96 -16.52 -2.13
CA VAL A 340 -9.84 -16.93 -1.30
C VAL A 340 -10.07 -16.48 0.14
N THR A 341 -10.26 -17.43 1.03
CA THR A 341 -10.23 -17.17 2.48
C THR A 341 -8.79 -17.24 2.98
N ALA A 342 -8.32 -16.18 3.61
CA ALA A 342 -6.90 -16.07 3.90
C ALA A 342 -6.64 -15.37 5.22
N GLY A 343 -6.10 -16.10 6.19
CA GLY A 343 -5.78 -15.56 7.51
C GLY A 343 -4.76 -14.40 7.49
N ALA A 344 -4.54 -13.80 8.65
CA ALA A 344 -3.56 -12.72 8.80
C ALA A 344 -2.15 -13.20 8.44
N GLY A 345 -1.44 -12.45 7.59
CA GLY A 345 -0.05 -12.74 7.25
C GLY A 345 0.18 -13.95 6.34
N THR A 346 -0.86 -14.49 5.68
CA THR A 346 -0.77 -15.66 4.79
C THR A 346 -0.40 -15.32 3.34
N GLY A 347 -0.19 -14.04 3.02
CA GLY A 347 0.23 -13.64 1.69
C GLY A 347 -0.91 -13.35 0.72
N LYS A 348 -2.09 -12.91 1.20
CA LYS A 348 -3.25 -12.50 0.37
C LYS A 348 -2.86 -11.70 -0.86
N THR A 349 -2.22 -10.55 -0.63
CA THR A 349 -1.80 -9.65 -1.71
C THR A 349 -0.79 -10.28 -2.66
N TYR A 350 0.09 -11.17 -2.16
CA TYR A 350 1.02 -11.91 -3.01
C TYR A 350 0.26 -12.82 -3.97
N SER A 351 -0.69 -13.61 -3.48
CA SER A 351 -1.48 -14.53 -4.31
C SER A 351 -2.30 -13.79 -5.38
N MET A 352 -2.81 -12.58 -5.08
CA MET A 352 -3.46 -11.74 -6.10
C MET A 352 -2.48 -11.30 -7.19
N VAL A 353 -1.32 -10.80 -6.78
CA VAL A 353 -0.30 -10.30 -7.72
C VAL A 353 0.28 -11.43 -8.57
N SER A 354 0.54 -12.60 -7.97
CA SER A 354 1.03 -13.77 -8.71
C SER A 354 -0.02 -14.29 -9.70
N ARG A 355 -1.30 -14.31 -9.31
CA ARG A 355 -2.40 -14.66 -10.21
C ARG A 355 -2.48 -13.71 -11.41
N ILE A 356 -2.36 -12.41 -11.22
CA ILE A 356 -2.37 -11.43 -12.31
C ILE A 356 -1.18 -11.67 -13.25
N ALA A 357 0.01 -11.87 -12.68
CA ALA A 357 1.20 -12.16 -13.48
C ALA A 357 1.04 -13.45 -14.30
N PHE A 358 0.43 -14.48 -13.72
CA PHE A 358 0.09 -15.72 -14.43
C PHE A 358 -0.90 -15.48 -15.57
N LEU A 359 -1.98 -14.71 -15.33
CA LEU A 359 -2.97 -14.38 -16.37
C LEU A 359 -2.37 -13.58 -17.53
N CYS A 360 -1.33 -12.79 -17.26
CA CYS A 360 -0.55 -12.09 -18.30
C CYS A 360 0.49 -12.99 -18.98
N ASN A 361 0.66 -14.23 -18.52
CA ASN A 361 1.60 -15.17 -19.11
C ASN A 361 1.07 -15.65 -20.46
N LYS A 362 2.01 -15.94 -21.39
CA LYS A 362 1.67 -16.43 -22.73
C LYS A 362 0.87 -17.74 -22.68
N THR A 363 1.12 -18.58 -21.70
CA THR A 363 0.45 -19.87 -21.55
C THR A 363 -1.01 -19.76 -21.13
N ALA A 364 -1.34 -18.76 -20.30
CA ALA A 364 -2.72 -18.52 -19.89
C ALA A 364 -3.53 -17.78 -20.96
N ASP A 365 -2.88 -16.91 -21.74
CA ASP A 365 -3.46 -16.02 -22.77
C ASP A 365 -4.78 -15.33 -22.35
N ALA A 366 -5.06 -15.33 -21.06
CA ALA A 366 -6.31 -14.83 -20.48
C ALA A 366 -6.34 -13.30 -20.48
N VAL A 367 -5.17 -12.67 -20.39
CA VAL A 367 -5.00 -11.22 -20.41
C VAL A 367 -4.12 -10.81 -21.58
N VAL A 368 -4.71 -10.11 -22.54
CA VAL A 368 -4.00 -9.58 -23.71
C VAL A 368 -3.57 -8.14 -23.47
N ASP A 369 -4.45 -7.34 -22.85
CA ASP A 369 -4.19 -5.95 -22.46
C ASP A 369 -4.41 -5.78 -20.96
N ILE A 370 -3.32 -5.63 -20.22
CA ILE A 370 -3.38 -5.50 -18.75
C ILE A 370 -4.14 -4.23 -18.31
N VAL A 371 -4.17 -3.19 -19.14
CA VAL A 371 -4.87 -1.93 -18.84
C VAL A 371 -6.36 -2.07 -19.04
N GLY A 372 -6.77 -2.74 -20.12
CA GLY A 372 -8.17 -2.95 -20.48
C GLY A 372 -8.82 -4.14 -19.78
N ASP A 373 -8.06 -5.21 -19.54
CA ASP A 373 -8.60 -6.49 -19.08
C ASP A 373 -8.67 -6.61 -17.54
N ILE A 374 -7.86 -5.83 -16.79
CA ILE A 374 -7.73 -5.97 -15.33
C ILE A 374 -8.13 -4.71 -14.57
N ALA A 375 -8.99 -4.88 -13.56
CA ALA A 375 -9.21 -3.89 -12.51
C ALA A 375 -8.88 -4.48 -11.14
N MET A 376 -8.18 -3.71 -10.30
CA MET A 376 -7.87 -4.07 -8.91
C MET A 376 -8.49 -3.06 -7.96
N ILE A 377 -9.29 -3.55 -7.05
CA ILE A 377 -10.00 -2.75 -6.05
C ILE A 377 -9.42 -3.08 -4.67
N THR A 378 -9.07 -2.03 -3.93
CA THR A 378 -8.54 -2.15 -2.57
C THR A 378 -9.30 -1.26 -1.60
N PHE A 379 -9.16 -1.53 -0.32
CA PHE A 379 -9.82 -0.73 0.71
C PHE A 379 -9.12 0.63 0.95
N THR A 380 -7.77 0.69 0.83
CA THR A 380 -6.99 1.90 1.11
C THR A 380 -6.11 2.31 -0.06
N LYS A 381 -5.76 3.61 -0.11
CA LYS A 381 -4.83 4.15 -1.11
C LYS A 381 -3.45 3.51 -1.00
N ASP A 382 -2.99 3.26 0.23
CA ASP A 382 -1.69 2.64 0.49
C ASP A 382 -1.65 1.19 0.00
N ALA A 383 -2.73 0.43 0.19
CA ALA A 383 -2.85 -0.92 -0.35
C ALA A 383 -2.78 -0.91 -1.88
N ALA A 384 -3.46 0.03 -2.55
CA ALA A 384 -3.39 0.18 -4.00
C ALA A 384 -1.97 0.49 -4.47
N GLN A 385 -1.26 1.39 -3.80
CA GLN A 385 0.13 1.71 -4.13
C GLN A 385 1.07 0.50 -3.90
N ASN A 386 0.90 -0.20 -2.78
CA ASN A 386 1.68 -1.40 -2.49
C ASN A 386 1.46 -2.50 -3.53
N MET A 387 0.24 -2.68 -4.01
CA MET A 387 -0.06 -3.63 -5.09
C MET A 387 0.68 -3.26 -6.38
N LYS A 388 0.66 -1.99 -6.79
CA LYS A 388 1.42 -1.51 -7.95
C LYS A 388 2.92 -1.83 -7.83
N VAL A 389 3.50 -1.54 -6.68
CA VAL A 389 4.93 -1.81 -6.43
C VAL A 389 5.24 -3.30 -6.51
N ARG A 390 4.41 -4.15 -5.91
CA ARG A 390 4.59 -5.61 -5.90
C ARG A 390 4.44 -6.20 -7.30
N LEU A 391 3.42 -5.79 -8.05
CA LEU A 391 3.20 -6.27 -9.42
C LEU A 391 4.36 -5.85 -10.34
N LYS A 392 4.80 -4.59 -10.24
CA LYS A 392 5.98 -4.11 -10.96
C LYS A 392 7.23 -4.93 -10.65
N LYS A 393 7.45 -5.23 -9.36
CA LYS A 393 8.59 -6.05 -8.92
C LYS A 393 8.49 -7.47 -9.50
N MET A 394 7.31 -8.05 -9.53
CA MET A 394 7.07 -9.38 -10.07
C MET A 394 7.38 -9.44 -11.57
N PHE A 395 6.87 -8.51 -12.37
CA PHE A 395 7.21 -8.43 -13.79
C PHE A 395 8.69 -8.18 -14.05
N MET A 396 9.35 -7.37 -13.21
CA MET A 396 10.80 -7.19 -13.30
C MET A 396 11.55 -8.49 -13.04
N ASN A 397 11.10 -9.27 -12.05
CA ASN A 397 11.69 -10.58 -11.76
C ASN A 397 11.48 -11.56 -12.93
N TYR A 398 10.28 -11.59 -13.53
CA TYR A 398 10.03 -12.40 -14.73
C TYR A 398 10.91 -11.96 -15.91
N PHE A 399 11.09 -10.65 -16.11
CA PHE A 399 12.00 -10.14 -17.13
C PHE A 399 13.45 -10.62 -16.90
N ILE A 400 13.94 -10.53 -15.65
CA ILE A 400 15.29 -10.96 -15.31
C ILE A 400 15.47 -12.48 -15.54
N LEU A 401 14.44 -13.29 -15.17
CA LEU A 401 14.47 -14.73 -15.35
C LEU A 401 14.44 -15.18 -16.81
N THR A 402 13.58 -14.54 -17.61
CA THR A 402 13.24 -15.04 -18.94
C THR A 402 13.86 -14.22 -20.05
N SER A 403 14.39 -13.02 -19.75
CA SER A 403 14.81 -12.01 -20.74
C SER A 403 13.72 -11.65 -21.78
N ASN A 404 12.44 -11.88 -21.43
CA ASN A 404 11.34 -11.62 -22.33
C ASN A 404 10.87 -10.16 -22.20
N GLU A 405 11.01 -9.40 -23.29
CA GLU A 405 10.64 -7.97 -23.37
C GLU A 405 9.16 -7.70 -23.07
N LYS A 406 8.27 -8.69 -23.21
CA LYS A 406 6.86 -8.58 -22.84
C LYS A 406 6.67 -8.02 -21.42
N TYR A 407 7.49 -8.47 -20.47
CA TYR A 407 7.39 -8.01 -19.09
C TYR A 407 7.81 -6.56 -18.89
N MET A 408 8.74 -6.05 -19.73
CA MET A 408 9.08 -4.62 -19.72
C MET A 408 7.91 -3.77 -20.22
N HIS A 409 7.22 -4.19 -21.28
CA HIS A 409 6.01 -3.50 -21.76
C HIS A 409 4.90 -3.50 -20.70
N LEU A 410 4.68 -4.63 -20.00
CA LEU A 410 3.73 -4.67 -18.88
C LEU A 410 4.10 -3.69 -17.76
N ILE A 411 5.40 -3.48 -17.50
CA ILE A 411 5.88 -2.49 -16.51
C ILE A 411 5.60 -1.05 -16.99
N GLU A 412 5.77 -0.75 -18.25
CA GLU A 412 5.45 0.57 -18.84
C GLU A 412 3.94 0.87 -18.72
N ASP A 413 3.09 -0.11 -19.00
CA ASP A 413 1.64 -0.01 -18.94
C ASP A 413 1.11 0.12 -17.49
N MET A 414 1.91 -0.23 -16.47
CA MET A 414 1.52 -0.16 -15.05
C MET A 414 1.01 1.20 -14.58
N SER A 415 1.42 2.29 -15.24
CA SER A 415 0.94 3.63 -14.90
C SER A 415 -0.54 3.82 -15.21
N GLN A 416 -1.07 3.10 -16.20
CA GLN A 416 -2.43 3.19 -16.72
C GLN A 416 -3.39 2.14 -16.14
N ILE A 417 -2.86 1.10 -15.48
CA ILE A 417 -3.68 0.05 -14.88
C ILE A 417 -4.63 0.63 -13.83
N GLN A 418 -5.87 0.16 -13.87
CA GLN A 418 -6.89 0.49 -12.88
C GLN A 418 -6.62 -0.23 -11.55
N ILE A 419 -5.79 0.37 -10.69
CA ILE A 419 -5.54 -0.08 -9.31
C ILE A 419 -5.89 1.06 -8.37
N SER A 420 -6.99 0.94 -7.63
CA SER A 420 -7.49 2.03 -6.82
C SER A 420 -8.42 1.56 -5.70
N THR A 421 -8.84 2.48 -4.84
CA THR A 421 -9.93 2.21 -3.91
C THR A 421 -11.26 2.10 -4.65
N ILE A 422 -12.23 1.39 -4.05
CA ILE A 422 -13.56 1.22 -4.65
C ILE A 422 -14.23 2.55 -5.02
N HIS A 423 -14.12 3.56 -4.16
CA HIS A 423 -14.66 4.89 -4.42
C HIS A 423 -13.99 5.55 -5.64
N LYS A 424 -12.65 5.48 -5.75
CA LYS A 424 -11.96 6.03 -6.91
C LYS A 424 -12.31 5.29 -8.18
N PHE A 425 -12.53 3.98 -8.10
CA PHE A 425 -13.00 3.19 -9.23
C PHE A 425 -14.40 3.61 -9.66
N ALA A 426 -15.35 3.71 -8.71
CA ALA A 426 -16.70 4.20 -8.97
C ALA A 426 -16.71 5.60 -9.61
N ILE A 427 -15.91 6.53 -9.09
CA ILE A 427 -15.75 7.87 -9.67
C ILE A 427 -15.27 7.80 -11.13
N SER A 428 -14.28 6.96 -11.42
CA SER A 428 -13.77 6.82 -12.79
C SER A 428 -14.82 6.29 -13.76
N LEU A 429 -15.73 5.46 -13.30
CA LEU A 429 -16.87 4.98 -14.09
C LEU A 429 -17.92 6.09 -14.29
N LEU A 430 -18.27 6.83 -13.22
CA LEU A 430 -19.22 7.94 -13.27
C LEU A 430 -18.76 9.08 -14.19
N GLN A 431 -17.47 9.44 -14.13
CA GLN A 431 -16.89 10.48 -15.00
C GLN A 431 -17.03 10.16 -16.50
N ARG A 432 -17.06 8.91 -16.85
CA ARG A 432 -17.30 8.47 -18.25
C ARG A 432 -18.76 8.62 -18.66
N ASP A 433 -19.70 8.46 -17.73
CA ASP A 433 -21.15 8.59 -17.98
C ASP A 433 -21.73 9.95 -17.52
N CYS A 434 -20.88 10.92 -17.15
CA CYS A 434 -21.24 12.17 -16.52
C CYS A 434 -22.33 12.97 -17.30
N MET A 435 -22.27 13.01 -18.64
CA MET A 435 -23.24 13.73 -19.45
C MET A 435 -24.68 13.19 -19.32
N ARG A 436 -24.85 11.88 -19.13
CA ARG A 436 -26.18 11.26 -18.96
C ARG A 436 -26.76 11.48 -17.57
N MET A 437 -25.87 11.72 -16.58
CA MET A 437 -26.26 11.91 -15.20
C MET A 437 -26.50 13.37 -14.85
N GLY A 438 -26.30 14.29 -15.79
CA GLY A 438 -26.35 15.73 -15.53
C GLY A 438 -25.20 16.22 -14.65
N LEU A 439 -24.09 15.47 -14.61
CA LEU A 439 -22.85 15.86 -13.95
C LEU A 439 -21.92 16.54 -14.96
N ALA A 440 -21.17 17.52 -14.53
CA ALA A 440 -20.12 18.08 -15.37
C ALA A 440 -18.94 17.09 -15.50
N TYR A 441 -18.25 17.11 -16.63
CA TYR A 441 -17.09 16.24 -16.89
C TYR A 441 -15.96 16.41 -15.87
N ASP A 442 -15.86 17.60 -15.28
CA ASP A 442 -14.88 17.98 -14.27
C ASP A 442 -15.41 17.86 -12.83
N SER A 443 -16.56 17.21 -12.62
CA SER A 443 -17.10 16.98 -11.28
C SER A 443 -16.07 16.30 -10.38
N GLN A 444 -15.80 16.94 -9.23
CA GLN A 444 -14.85 16.43 -8.25
C GLN A 444 -15.59 15.81 -7.07
N VAL A 445 -14.96 14.80 -6.47
CA VAL A 445 -15.49 14.23 -5.25
C VAL A 445 -15.03 15.04 -4.06
N SER A 446 -15.99 15.50 -3.28
CA SER A 446 -15.75 16.25 -2.05
C SER A 446 -16.08 15.42 -0.82
N SER A 447 -15.25 15.58 0.18
CA SER A 447 -15.54 15.14 1.55
C SER A 447 -15.96 16.33 2.44
N GLU A 448 -16.62 17.34 1.87
CA GLU A 448 -17.01 18.57 2.58
C GLU A 448 -17.99 18.29 3.71
N THR A 449 -17.47 17.78 4.81
CA THR A 449 -18.22 17.55 6.04
C THR A 449 -18.61 18.87 6.73
N TYR A 450 -17.93 19.98 6.42
CA TYR A 450 -18.19 21.26 7.04
C TYR A 450 -19.53 21.84 6.60
N ASN A 451 -19.80 21.95 5.31
CA ASN A 451 -21.06 22.46 4.77
C ASN A 451 -22.26 21.64 5.23
N ARG A 452 -22.10 20.31 5.30
CA ARG A 452 -23.13 19.41 5.81
C ARG A 452 -23.46 19.70 7.29
N LYS A 453 -22.46 19.87 8.14
CA LYS A 453 -22.65 20.21 9.56
C LYS A 453 -23.33 21.55 9.73
N GLU A 454 -22.97 22.54 8.93
CA GLU A 454 -23.59 23.85 8.97
C GLU A 454 -25.09 23.81 8.62
N LEU A 455 -25.48 23.01 7.62
CA LEU A 455 -26.89 22.78 7.29
C LEU A 455 -27.64 22.14 8.45
N TYR A 456 -27.09 21.08 9.05
CA TYR A 456 -27.70 20.45 10.22
C TYR A 456 -27.85 21.43 11.38
N HIS A 457 -26.83 22.24 11.63
CA HIS A 457 -26.85 23.28 12.65
C HIS A 457 -27.97 24.29 12.42
N ASN A 458 -28.10 24.77 11.19
CA ASN A 458 -29.10 25.77 10.80
C ASN A 458 -30.54 25.20 10.95
N TYR A 459 -30.83 24.03 10.38
CA TYR A 459 -32.15 23.41 10.49
C TYR A 459 -32.49 23.01 11.91
N LEU A 460 -31.53 22.54 12.69
CA LEU A 460 -31.73 22.23 14.09
C LEU A 460 -32.08 23.48 14.91
N ASN A 461 -31.38 24.59 14.69
CA ASN A 461 -31.68 25.86 15.38
C ASN A 461 -33.06 26.41 15.00
N LEU A 462 -33.47 26.33 13.73
CA LEU A 462 -34.83 26.66 13.31
C LEU A 462 -35.87 25.81 14.03
N PHE A 463 -35.72 24.51 14.01
CA PHE A 463 -36.62 23.56 14.70
C PHE A 463 -36.71 23.87 16.20
N LEU A 464 -35.60 24.10 16.88
CA LEU A 464 -35.56 24.39 18.30
C LEU A 464 -36.25 25.75 18.62
N SER A 465 -36.12 26.75 17.75
CA SER A 465 -36.75 28.06 17.89
C SER A 465 -38.27 27.93 17.72
N GLU A 466 -38.75 27.29 16.67
CA GLU A 466 -40.17 27.06 16.40
C GLU A 466 -40.84 26.30 17.54
N LYS A 467 -40.22 25.21 18.01
CA LYS A 467 -40.74 24.41 19.12
C LYS A 467 -40.78 25.20 20.47
N SER A 468 -39.78 26.08 20.69
CA SER A 468 -39.75 26.89 21.90
C SER A 468 -40.85 27.98 21.88
N GLU A 469 -41.24 28.47 20.70
CA GLU A 469 -42.40 29.38 20.56
C GLU A 469 -43.73 28.66 20.74
N GLU A 470 -43.86 27.43 20.23
CA GLU A 470 -45.07 26.60 20.38
C GLU A 470 -45.29 26.08 21.83
N ASN A 471 -44.19 25.76 22.52
CA ASN A 471 -44.23 25.19 23.87
C ASN A 471 -43.13 25.79 24.76
N PRO A 472 -43.49 26.68 25.72
CA PRO A 472 -42.52 27.32 26.63
C PRO A 472 -41.72 26.31 27.49
N ASP A 473 -42.25 25.11 27.72
CA ASP A 473 -41.57 24.09 28.52
C ASP A 473 -40.69 23.15 27.66
N PHE A 474 -40.60 23.43 26.35
CA PHE A 474 -39.83 22.60 25.41
C PHE A 474 -38.34 22.45 25.79
N ALA A 475 -37.72 23.56 26.22
CA ALA A 475 -36.33 23.55 26.65
C ALA A 475 -36.05 22.61 27.83
N GLN A 476 -37.05 22.37 28.70
CA GLN A 476 -36.95 21.45 29.84
C GLN A 476 -37.11 19.98 29.38
N GLN A 477 -37.76 19.74 28.25
CA GLN A 477 -37.97 18.40 27.68
C GLN A 477 -36.73 17.93 26.90
N MET A 478 -35.88 18.83 26.44
CA MET A 478 -34.64 18.50 25.71
C MET A 478 -33.52 18.21 26.71
N THR A 479 -33.20 16.94 26.88
CA THR A 479 -32.19 16.47 27.83
C THR A 479 -30.76 16.50 27.26
N LEU A 480 -30.62 16.53 25.92
CA LEU A 480 -29.32 16.54 25.24
C LEU A 480 -28.91 17.96 24.88
N PRO A 481 -27.62 18.32 25.06
CA PRO A 481 -27.05 19.56 24.51
C PRO A 481 -27.19 19.59 22.98
N THR A 482 -27.40 20.78 22.40
CA THR A 482 -27.63 20.97 20.96
C THR A 482 -26.54 20.37 20.10
N TYR A 483 -25.26 20.57 20.47
CA TYR A 483 -24.13 19.98 19.73
C TYR A 483 -24.15 18.46 19.72
N ARG A 484 -24.59 17.82 20.82
CA ARG A 484 -24.67 16.38 20.93
C ARG A 484 -25.84 15.82 20.14
N LEU A 485 -26.94 16.58 20.10
CA LEU A 485 -28.09 16.24 19.27
C LEU A 485 -27.74 16.32 17.78
N GLU A 486 -27.05 17.38 17.37
CA GLU A 486 -26.52 17.53 15.99
C GLU A 486 -25.64 16.34 15.58
N GLU A 487 -24.64 15.99 16.41
CA GLU A 487 -23.78 14.83 16.17
C GLU A 487 -24.61 13.53 16.03
N LEU A 488 -25.60 13.33 16.87
CA LEU A 488 -26.44 12.13 16.89
C LEU A 488 -27.31 12.04 15.64
N LEU A 489 -27.87 13.14 15.15
CA LEU A 489 -28.65 13.18 13.91
C LEU A 489 -27.78 12.88 12.69
N ILE A 490 -26.58 13.45 12.63
CA ILE A 490 -25.60 13.16 11.55
C ILE A 490 -25.19 11.68 11.60
N GLU A 491 -24.87 11.17 12.80
CA GLU A 491 -24.48 9.77 12.97
C GLU A 491 -25.63 8.79 12.61
N PHE A 492 -26.86 9.15 12.94
CA PHE A 492 -28.04 8.38 12.55
C PHE A 492 -28.19 8.33 11.03
N CYS A 493 -28.08 9.49 10.37
CA CYS A 493 -28.13 9.57 8.92
C CYS A 493 -27.00 8.75 8.27
N ASP A 494 -25.79 8.84 8.81
CA ASP A 494 -24.66 8.04 8.35
C ASP A 494 -24.92 6.55 8.42
N LYS A 495 -25.53 6.06 9.51
CA LYS A 495 -25.89 4.65 9.66
C LYS A 495 -26.99 4.19 8.70
N LEU A 496 -27.90 5.09 8.29
CA LEU A 496 -28.89 4.80 7.27
C LEU A 496 -28.22 4.62 5.89
N TYR A 497 -27.33 5.54 5.54
CA TYR A 497 -26.56 5.45 4.30
C TYR A 497 -25.71 4.16 4.24
N ASP A 498 -25.03 3.81 5.35
CA ASP A 498 -24.22 2.59 5.42
C ASP A 498 -25.04 1.31 5.20
N ARG A 499 -26.37 1.40 5.34
CA ARG A 499 -27.33 0.31 5.12
C ARG A 499 -28.15 0.45 3.84
N SER A 500 -27.74 1.32 2.94
CA SER A 500 -28.45 1.56 1.66
C SER A 500 -29.89 2.05 1.84
N ILE A 501 -30.19 2.71 2.94
CA ILE A 501 -31.55 3.23 3.20
C ILE A 501 -31.66 4.62 2.58
N ASP A 502 -32.58 4.77 1.63
CA ASP A 502 -32.90 6.04 0.98
C ASP A 502 -33.60 7.00 1.96
N ILE A 503 -32.94 8.10 2.27
CA ILE A 503 -33.44 9.12 3.19
C ILE A 503 -34.77 9.71 2.72
N LYS A 504 -34.98 9.84 1.41
CA LYS A 504 -36.23 10.38 0.85
C LYS A 504 -37.45 9.54 1.17
N LYS A 505 -37.25 8.25 1.53
CA LYS A 505 -38.33 7.34 1.95
C LYS A 505 -38.62 7.38 3.45
N LEU A 506 -37.90 8.22 4.20
CA LEU A 506 -38.08 8.30 5.65
C LEU A 506 -39.29 9.14 6.07
N SER A 507 -39.67 10.17 5.34
CA SER A 507 -40.72 11.14 5.69
C SER A 507 -42.08 10.54 6.00
N SER A 508 -42.33 9.31 5.60
CA SER A 508 -43.59 8.56 5.91
C SER A 508 -43.41 7.48 6.98
N LYS A 509 -42.25 7.40 7.61
CA LYS A 509 -41.90 6.36 8.56
C LYS A 509 -42.03 6.85 9.99
N SER A 510 -42.46 5.95 10.89
CA SER A 510 -42.35 6.15 12.33
C SER A 510 -41.21 5.34 12.89
N PHE A 511 -40.36 5.98 13.67
CA PHE A 511 -39.20 5.36 14.33
C PHE A 511 -39.52 4.91 15.76
N GLY A 512 -40.79 4.58 16.02
CA GLY A 512 -41.30 4.15 17.32
C GLY A 512 -41.82 5.30 18.18
N GLU A 513 -42.10 5.01 19.45
CA GLU A 513 -42.58 6.00 20.38
C GLU A 513 -41.47 6.93 20.85
N ALA A 514 -41.80 8.18 21.10
CA ALA A 514 -40.88 9.18 21.63
C ALA A 514 -40.27 8.71 22.96
N THR A 515 -38.98 8.85 23.08
CA THR A 515 -38.24 8.54 24.31
C THR A 515 -38.04 9.82 25.15
N SER A 516 -37.79 9.67 26.44
CA SER A 516 -37.47 10.79 27.32
C SER A 516 -36.15 11.50 26.92
N ILE A 517 -35.28 10.84 26.15
CA ILE A 517 -34.00 11.40 25.67
C ILE A 517 -34.20 12.15 24.36
N LEU A 518 -35.07 11.67 23.47
CA LEU A 518 -35.37 12.22 22.16
C LEU A 518 -36.88 12.30 21.94
N PRO A 519 -37.57 13.23 22.61
CA PRO A 519 -39.04 13.28 22.58
C PRO A 519 -39.62 13.65 21.21
N TYR A 520 -38.87 14.30 20.34
CA TYR A 520 -39.32 14.77 19.02
C TYR A 520 -38.56 14.11 17.86
N PHE A 521 -38.08 12.85 18.01
CA PHE A 521 -37.19 12.24 17.02
C PHE A 521 -37.81 12.12 15.62
N ASN A 522 -39.05 11.75 15.51
CA ASN A 522 -39.73 11.66 14.21
C ASN A 522 -39.81 13.01 13.51
N GLU A 523 -40.11 14.08 14.25
CA GLU A 523 -40.13 15.44 13.72
C GLU A 523 -38.71 15.93 13.35
N LEU A 524 -37.69 15.61 14.14
CA LEU A 524 -36.29 15.92 13.84
C LEU A 524 -35.81 15.22 12.55
N VAL A 525 -36.31 14.02 12.25
CA VAL A 525 -36.01 13.37 10.97
C VAL A 525 -36.60 14.16 9.81
N ASP A 526 -37.86 14.57 9.87
CA ASP A 526 -38.54 15.27 8.78
C ASP A 526 -38.02 16.71 8.63
N GLU A 527 -37.89 17.45 9.73
CA GLU A 527 -37.59 18.87 9.70
C GLU A 527 -36.09 19.21 9.66
N VAL A 528 -35.26 18.32 10.15
CA VAL A 528 -33.79 18.56 10.18
C VAL A 528 -33.07 17.64 9.20
N ILE A 529 -33.16 16.32 9.37
CA ILE A 529 -32.34 15.39 8.56
C ILE A 529 -32.71 15.49 7.08
N ILE A 530 -33.99 15.32 6.73
CA ILE A 530 -34.43 15.27 5.33
C ILE A 530 -34.15 16.61 4.63
N LYS A 531 -34.42 17.74 5.30
CA LYS A 531 -34.17 19.07 4.73
C LYS A 531 -32.68 19.33 4.56
N ALA A 532 -31.86 19.07 5.59
CA ALA A 532 -30.42 19.27 5.52
C ALA A 532 -29.75 18.43 4.44
N GLU A 533 -30.14 17.15 4.30
CA GLU A 533 -29.56 16.27 3.28
C GLU A 533 -29.99 16.64 1.86
N ASN A 534 -31.23 17.12 1.67
CA ASN A 534 -31.67 17.60 0.36
C ASN A 534 -30.89 18.86 -0.05
N ASP A 535 -30.76 19.85 0.82
CA ASP A 535 -30.02 21.08 0.55
C ASP A 535 -28.53 20.79 0.37
N TYR A 536 -27.97 19.85 1.13
CA TYR A 536 -26.61 19.40 0.94
C TYR A 536 -26.39 18.80 -0.46
N ALA A 537 -27.28 17.91 -0.89
CA ALA A 537 -27.22 17.32 -2.22
C ALA A 537 -27.36 18.38 -3.34
N GLU A 538 -28.23 19.40 -3.14
CA GLU A 538 -28.36 20.52 -4.07
C GLU A 538 -27.10 21.40 -4.12
N SER A 539 -26.51 21.69 -2.95
CA SER A 539 -25.29 22.50 -2.85
C SER A 539 -24.09 21.82 -3.55
N LEU A 540 -23.97 20.50 -3.39
CA LEU A 540 -22.95 19.74 -4.10
C LEU A 540 -23.12 19.81 -5.62
N LYS A 541 -24.36 19.63 -6.12
CA LYS A 541 -24.65 19.76 -7.56
C LYS A 541 -24.35 21.16 -8.08
N ALA A 542 -24.74 22.20 -7.35
CA ALA A 542 -24.48 23.60 -7.73
C ALA A 542 -22.96 23.91 -7.82
N SER A 543 -22.15 23.21 -7.02
CA SER A 543 -20.69 23.36 -6.98
C SER A 543 -19.95 22.40 -7.90
N ASN A 544 -20.63 21.61 -8.74
CA ASN A 544 -20.07 20.51 -9.53
C ASN A 544 -19.30 19.48 -8.67
N LEU A 545 -19.75 19.28 -7.43
CA LEU A 545 -19.20 18.31 -6.52
C LEU A 545 -20.15 17.13 -6.37
N ILE A 546 -19.58 15.96 -6.07
CA ILE A 546 -20.34 14.77 -5.70
C ILE A 546 -19.81 14.27 -4.35
N GLY A 547 -20.73 13.97 -3.45
CA GLY A 547 -20.36 13.33 -2.18
C GLY A 547 -19.84 11.91 -2.39
N LEU A 548 -18.89 11.49 -1.57
CA LEU A 548 -18.27 10.15 -1.68
C LEU A 548 -19.33 9.03 -1.61
N ARG A 549 -20.29 9.15 -0.71
CA ARG A 549 -21.40 8.19 -0.55
C ARG A 549 -22.39 8.28 -1.70
N GLU A 550 -22.77 9.49 -2.10
CA GLU A 550 -23.65 9.72 -3.23
C GLU A 550 -23.08 9.09 -4.51
N CYS A 551 -21.75 9.18 -4.69
CA CYS A 551 -21.05 8.51 -5.77
C CYS A 551 -21.30 7.00 -5.77
N MET A 552 -21.24 6.33 -4.62
CA MET A 552 -21.48 4.88 -4.53
C MET A 552 -22.95 4.52 -4.79
N ILE A 553 -23.89 5.32 -4.29
CA ILE A 553 -25.33 5.11 -4.53
C ILE A 553 -25.63 5.27 -6.04
N GLN A 554 -25.14 6.32 -6.64
CA GLN A 554 -25.40 6.59 -8.07
C GLN A 554 -24.79 5.51 -8.97
N ILE A 555 -23.57 5.05 -8.70
CA ILE A 555 -23.00 3.95 -9.50
C ILE A 555 -23.78 2.65 -9.28
N ASN A 556 -24.21 2.36 -8.07
CA ASN A 556 -25.03 1.18 -7.77
C ASN A 556 -26.38 1.23 -8.53
N ASP A 557 -27.05 2.38 -8.54
CA ASP A 557 -28.30 2.58 -9.29
C ASP A 557 -28.09 2.42 -10.81
N LEU A 558 -26.98 2.90 -11.35
CA LEU A 558 -26.67 2.73 -12.77
C LEU A 558 -26.37 1.28 -13.14
N VAL A 559 -25.63 0.61 -12.29
CA VAL A 559 -25.23 -0.79 -12.46
C VAL A 559 -26.44 -1.70 -12.36
N THR A 560 -27.26 -1.56 -11.31
CA THR A 560 -28.46 -2.39 -11.09
C THR A 560 -29.56 -2.13 -12.11
N SER A 561 -29.69 -0.89 -12.61
CA SER A 561 -30.62 -0.56 -13.69
C SER A 561 -30.09 -0.86 -15.10
N ASN A 562 -28.87 -1.40 -15.23
CA ASN A 562 -28.18 -1.70 -16.49
C ASN A 562 -28.09 -0.46 -17.45
N LYS A 563 -27.90 0.72 -16.88
CA LYS A 563 -27.84 1.99 -17.59
C LYS A 563 -26.41 2.51 -17.81
N LEU A 564 -25.42 1.94 -17.16
CA LEU A 564 -24.02 2.32 -17.32
C LEU A 564 -23.54 1.98 -18.74
N MET A 565 -22.78 2.87 -19.36
CA MET A 565 -22.25 2.62 -20.71
C MET A 565 -21.15 1.55 -20.72
N LYS A 566 -21.30 0.55 -21.56
CA LYS A 566 -20.28 -0.50 -21.80
C LYS A 566 -19.06 -0.01 -22.59
N GLN A 567 -19.04 1.25 -23.05
CA GLN A 567 -17.96 1.74 -23.93
C GLN A 567 -16.65 1.97 -23.20
N GLY A 568 -15.64 1.20 -23.60
CA GLY A 568 -14.23 1.53 -23.44
C GLY A 568 -13.41 0.69 -22.48
N HIS A 569 -13.99 -0.07 -21.56
CA HIS A 569 -13.25 -1.06 -20.76
C HIS A 569 -14.21 -2.17 -20.33
N GLU A 570 -14.13 -3.27 -21.02
CA GLU A 570 -14.78 -4.52 -20.62
C GLU A 570 -13.73 -5.33 -19.86
N TYR A 571 -13.57 -5.06 -18.55
CA TYR A 571 -12.64 -5.82 -17.73
C TYR A 571 -12.98 -7.30 -17.77
N LYS A 572 -11.97 -8.14 -18.00
CA LYS A 572 -12.10 -9.59 -17.93
C LYS A 572 -11.96 -10.10 -16.50
N TYR A 573 -11.18 -9.40 -15.70
CA TYR A 573 -10.91 -9.78 -14.31
C TYR A 573 -11.00 -8.57 -13.38
N VAL A 574 -11.79 -8.70 -12.33
CA VAL A 574 -11.88 -7.71 -11.26
C VAL A 574 -11.38 -8.36 -9.96
N PHE A 575 -10.28 -7.84 -9.45
CA PHE A 575 -9.65 -8.29 -8.21
C PHE A 575 -10.07 -7.39 -7.07
N VAL A 576 -10.51 -7.97 -5.94
CA VAL A 576 -10.93 -7.19 -4.77
C VAL A 576 -10.21 -7.72 -3.52
N ASP A 577 -9.40 -6.86 -2.89
CA ASP A 577 -8.68 -7.15 -1.65
C ASP A 577 -9.50 -6.72 -0.44
N GLU A 578 -9.29 -7.39 0.69
CA GLU A 578 -9.95 -7.14 1.98
C GLU A 578 -11.49 -7.07 1.85
N PHE A 579 -12.06 -8.02 1.10
CA PHE A 579 -13.49 -8.04 0.77
C PHE A 579 -14.41 -8.07 1.99
N GLN A 580 -13.94 -8.57 3.14
CA GLN A 580 -14.70 -8.57 4.39
C GLN A 580 -15.00 -7.16 4.94
N ASP A 581 -14.33 -6.13 4.45
CA ASP A 581 -14.53 -4.74 4.90
C ASP A 581 -15.51 -3.96 4.01
N THR A 582 -16.12 -4.63 3.02
CA THR A 582 -17.12 -4.03 2.11
C THR A 582 -18.51 -3.95 2.77
N ASP A 583 -19.21 -2.87 2.47
CA ASP A 583 -20.62 -2.69 2.81
C ASP A 583 -21.55 -3.24 1.72
N ASP A 584 -22.86 -3.26 1.99
CA ASP A 584 -23.84 -3.85 1.11
C ASP A 584 -23.90 -3.17 -0.28
N ILE A 585 -23.80 -1.83 -0.34
CA ILE A 585 -23.77 -1.09 -1.62
C ILE A 585 -22.53 -1.46 -2.43
N GLN A 586 -21.40 -1.57 -1.77
CA GLN A 586 -20.14 -1.92 -2.43
C GLN A 586 -20.19 -3.35 -2.98
N ILE A 587 -20.77 -4.29 -2.23
CA ILE A 587 -20.95 -5.68 -2.70
C ILE A 587 -21.86 -5.72 -3.92
N GLU A 588 -23.03 -5.09 -3.85
CA GLU A 588 -23.98 -5.00 -4.97
C GLU A 588 -23.36 -4.31 -6.20
N THR A 589 -22.58 -3.25 -5.98
CA THR A 589 -21.88 -2.56 -7.06
C THR A 589 -20.85 -3.47 -7.73
N ILE A 590 -20.00 -4.16 -6.96
CA ILE A 590 -18.95 -5.02 -7.50
C ILE A 590 -19.54 -6.18 -8.29
N THR A 591 -20.54 -6.87 -7.74
CA THR A 591 -21.20 -7.99 -8.40
C THR A 591 -22.00 -7.54 -9.62
N GLY A 592 -22.69 -6.40 -9.53
CA GLY A 592 -23.41 -5.81 -10.64
C GLY A 592 -22.47 -5.35 -11.78
N LEU A 593 -21.30 -4.81 -11.47
CA LEU A 593 -20.28 -4.46 -12.48
C LEU A 593 -19.78 -5.69 -13.23
N GLN A 594 -19.61 -6.83 -12.56
CA GLN A 594 -19.26 -8.09 -13.22
C GLN A 594 -20.28 -8.43 -14.30
N HIS A 595 -21.57 -8.41 -13.99
CA HIS A 595 -22.62 -8.67 -14.96
C HIS A 595 -22.67 -7.63 -16.08
N LEU A 596 -22.38 -6.39 -15.76
CA LEU A 596 -22.36 -5.32 -16.75
C LEU A 596 -21.24 -5.49 -17.77
N PHE A 597 -20.03 -5.88 -17.32
CA PHE A 597 -18.88 -6.13 -18.21
C PHE A 597 -19.05 -7.39 -19.05
N GLY A 598 -20.02 -8.26 -18.73
CA GLY A 598 -20.41 -9.42 -19.51
C GLY A 598 -19.97 -10.76 -18.88
N GLU A 599 -20.45 -11.85 -19.49
CA GLU A 599 -20.23 -13.21 -18.98
C GLU A 599 -18.74 -13.61 -18.86
N GLN A 600 -17.87 -12.92 -19.61
CA GLN A 600 -16.42 -13.16 -19.57
C GLN A 600 -15.75 -12.52 -18.36
N CYS A 601 -16.38 -11.54 -17.71
CA CYS A 601 -15.82 -10.91 -16.53
C CYS A 601 -15.86 -11.86 -15.34
N LYS A 602 -14.71 -12.06 -14.67
CA LYS A 602 -14.57 -12.92 -13.49
C LYS A 602 -14.12 -12.11 -12.28
N LEU A 603 -14.69 -12.43 -11.14
CA LEU A 603 -14.29 -11.86 -9.86
C LEU A 603 -13.21 -12.71 -9.19
N PHE A 604 -12.21 -12.06 -8.64
CA PHE A 604 -11.27 -12.65 -7.71
C PHE A 604 -11.37 -11.87 -6.39
N ILE A 605 -12.00 -12.46 -5.40
CA ILE A 605 -12.16 -11.82 -4.09
C ILE A 605 -11.31 -12.53 -3.04
N VAL A 606 -10.62 -11.75 -2.22
CA VAL A 606 -9.81 -12.26 -1.12
C VAL A 606 -10.11 -11.51 0.17
N GLY A 607 -10.14 -12.24 1.27
CA GLY A 607 -10.37 -11.65 2.57
C GLY A 607 -10.45 -12.67 3.71
N ASP A 608 -10.71 -12.15 4.91
CA ASP A 608 -10.88 -12.93 6.13
C ASP A 608 -12.01 -12.30 6.99
N LEU A 609 -13.15 -12.94 7.07
CA LEU A 609 -14.29 -12.43 7.86
C LEU A 609 -13.92 -12.21 9.34
N LYS A 610 -12.94 -12.93 9.88
CA LYS A 610 -12.47 -12.78 11.26
C LYS A 610 -11.63 -11.50 11.46
N GLN A 611 -11.14 -10.91 10.37
CA GLN A 611 -10.44 -9.63 10.37
C GLN A 611 -11.37 -8.44 10.08
N SER A 612 -12.68 -8.64 9.92
CA SER A 612 -13.66 -7.57 9.69
C SER A 612 -13.83 -6.70 10.95
N ILE A 613 -13.03 -5.65 11.05
CA ILE A 613 -13.07 -4.69 12.16
C ILE A 613 -13.85 -3.41 11.84
N TYR A 614 -14.31 -3.25 10.60
CA TYR A 614 -15.02 -2.05 10.13
C TYR A 614 -16.55 -2.19 10.13
N ARG A 615 -17.09 -3.12 10.90
CA ARG A 615 -18.53 -3.31 11.03
C ARG A 615 -19.28 -2.04 11.49
N PHE A 616 -18.64 -1.21 12.29
CA PHE A 616 -19.19 0.08 12.71
C PHE A 616 -19.29 1.09 11.53
N ARG A 617 -18.65 0.81 10.39
CA ARG A 617 -18.76 1.54 9.12
C ARG A 617 -19.65 0.84 8.10
N GLY A 618 -20.46 -0.15 8.50
CA GLY A 618 -21.36 -0.85 7.60
C GLY A 618 -20.82 -2.14 6.98
N ALA A 619 -19.57 -2.56 7.27
CA ALA A 619 -19.04 -3.81 6.74
C ALA A 619 -19.94 -5.01 7.06
N SER A 620 -20.22 -5.84 6.06
CA SER A 620 -21.15 -6.95 6.13
C SER A 620 -20.47 -8.25 6.52
N LEU A 621 -20.91 -8.91 7.60
CA LEU A 621 -20.42 -10.24 7.97
C LEU A 621 -20.79 -11.32 6.95
N SER A 622 -21.81 -11.08 6.14
CA SER A 622 -22.27 -11.97 5.07
C SER A 622 -21.74 -11.52 3.68
N ALA A 623 -20.67 -10.73 3.63
CA ALA A 623 -20.15 -10.20 2.36
C ALA A 623 -19.86 -11.30 1.34
N PHE A 624 -19.20 -12.39 1.75
CA PHE A 624 -18.91 -13.52 0.88
C PHE A 624 -20.17 -14.25 0.43
N ASP A 625 -21.09 -14.53 1.36
CA ASP A 625 -22.36 -15.21 1.04
C ASP A 625 -23.21 -14.39 0.06
N LYS A 626 -23.26 -13.08 0.23
CA LYS A 626 -24.00 -12.18 -0.68
C LYS A 626 -23.39 -12.20 -2.08
N ALA A 627 -22.05 -12.13 -2.20
CA ALA A 627 -21.39 -12.21 -3.50
C ALA A 627 -21.64 -13.57 -4.20
N ILE A 628 -21.58 -14.68 -3.44
CA ILE A 628 -21.84 -16.02 -3.95
C ILE A 628 -23.29 -16.20 -4.40
N GLN A 629 -24.26 -15.62 -3.66
CA GLN A 629 -25.68 -15.76 -3.97
C GLN A 629 -26.09 -15.12 -5.30
N VAL A 630 -25.38 -14.09 -5.74
CA VAL A 630 -25.68 -13.39 -7.01
C VAL A 630 -25.52 -14.32 -8.21
N ASP A 631 -24.41 -15.06 -8.29
CA ASP A 631 -24.10 -15.92 -9.44
C ASP A 631 -24.46 -17.40 -9.19
N GLY A 632 -24.65 -17.78 -7.93
CA GLY A 632 -24.75 -19.17 -7.50
C GLY A 632 -23.41 -19.83 -7.25
N LYS A 633 -23.40 -20.77 -6.31
CA LYS A 633 -22.18 -21.42 -5.82
C LYS A 633 -21.39 -22.16 -6.89
N ASP A 634 -22.05 -22.66 -7.92
CA ASP A 634 -21.44 -23.46 -8.99
C ASP A 634 -20.52 -22.64 -9.92
N PHE A 635 -20.64 -21.29 -9.90
CA PHE A 635 -19.78 -20.39 -10.67
C PHE A 635 -18.50 -19.98 -9.90
N TRP A 636 -18.36 -20.43 -8.64
CA TRP A 636 -17.24 -20.07 -7.78
C TRP A 636 -16.31 -21.27 -7.51
N THR A 637 -15.03 -20.97 -7.46
CA THR A 637 -14.00 -21.89 -6.93
C THR A 637 -13.46 -21.30 -5.63
N PHE A 638 -13.32 -22.15 -4.61
CA PHE A 638 -12.97 -21.74 -3.25
C PHE A 638 -11.57 -22.22 -2.89
N TYR A 639 -10.75 -21.32 -2.38
CA TYR A 639 -9.42 -21.59 -1.89
C TYR A 639 -9.23 -21.05 -0.48
N SER A 640 -8.22 -21.58 0.21
CA SER A 640 -7.83 -21.11 1.53
C SER A 640 -6.32 -20.94 1.65
N LEU A 641 -5.88 -19.89 2.37
CA LEU A 641 -4.48 -19.68 2.72
C LEU A 641 -4.34 -19.74 4.24
N ASN A 642 -3.63 -20.73 4.74
CA ASN A 642 -3.42 -20.94 6.17
C ASN A 642 -1.95 -20.93 6.61
N ARG A 643 -0.99 -20.72 5.69
CA ARG A 643 0.43 -20.61 6.00
C ARG A 643 0.82 -19.17 6.27
N ASN A 644 1.23 -18.90 7.51
CA ASN A 644 1.59 -17.54 7.96
C ASN A 644 3.09 -17.27 7.78
N TYR A 645 3.42 -16.13 7.16
CA TYR A 645 4.79 -15.65 6.91
C TYR A 645 5.24 -14.52 7.83
N ARG A 646 4.34 -14.02 8.68
CA ARG A 646 4.57 -12.84 9.52
C ARG A 646 4.93 -13.19 10.95
N THR A 647 4.37 -14.27 11.47
CA THR A 647 4.38 -14.58 12.90
C THR A 647 5.07 -15.91 13.17
N ASP A 648 5.94 -15.97 14.15
CA ASP A 648 6.60 -17.21 14.53
C ASP A 648 5.62 -18.24 15.14
N LYS A 649 6.01 -19.51 15.11
CA LYS A 649 5.16 -20.63 15.51
C LYS A 649 4.70 -20.50 16.98
N ARG A 650 5.58 -20.08 17.91
CA ARG A 650 5.24 -20.01 19.34
C ARG A 650 4.14 -19.00 19.61
N LEU A 651 4.19 -17.86 18.91
CA LEU A 651 3.20 -16.82 19.06
C LEU A 651 1.87 -17.23 18.38
N LEU A 652 1.92 -17.89 17.22
CA LEU A 652 0.73 -18.43 16.56
C LEU A 652 0.03 -19.48 17.43
N ASP A 653 0.77 -20.39 18.05
CA ASP A 653 0.20 -21.39 18.95
C ASP A 653 -0.51 -20.72 20.15
N LYS A 654 0.04 -19.62 20.69
CA LYS A 654 -0.62 -18.83 21.74
C LYS A 654 -1.89 -18.12 21.24
N PHE A 655 -1.86 -17.56 20.05
CA PHE A 655 -3.06 -16.97 19.46
C PHE A 655 -4.13 -18.04 19.22
N HIS A 656 -3.73 -19.22 18.74
CA HIS A 656 -4.64 -20.35 18.59
C HIS A 656 -5.33 -20.72 19.90
N ASP A 657 -4.57 -20.88 20.99
CA ASP A 657 -5.09 -21.17 22.34
C ASP A 657 -6.14 -20.12 22.77
N VAL A 658 -5.83 -18.82 22.55
CA VAL A 658 -6.73 -17.72 22.90
C VAL A 658 -7.99 -17.73 22.06
N PHE A 659 -7.87 -17.84 20.74
CA PHE A 659 -9.02 -17.81 19.82
C PHE A 659 -9.92 -19.03 19.96
N THR A 660 -9.38 -20.19 20.26
CA THR A 660 -10.16 -21.39 20.57
C THR A 660 -11.02 -21.17 21.83
N GLN A 661 -10.47 -20.53 22.86
CA GLN A 661 -11.23 -20.21 24.07
C GLN A 661 -12.28 -19.10 23.85
N MET A 662 -11.97 -18.11 23.01
CA MET A 662 -12.88 -17.01 22.68
C MET A 662 -13.96 -17.41 21.67
N GLY A 663 -13.68 -18.37 20.81
CA GLY A 663 -14.48 -18.76 19.66
C GLY A 663 -15.92 -19.15 19.96
N LEU A 664 -16.18 -19.76 21.12
CA LEU A 664 -17.52 -20.14 21.57
C LEU A 664 -18.42 -18.95 21.91
N ARG A 665 -17.86 -17.73 22.06
CA ARG A 665 -18.57 -16.50 22.43
C ARG A 665 -18.49 -15.42 21.36
N SER A 666 -17.82 -15.68 20.25
CA SER A 666 -17.64 -14.73 19.15
C SER A 666 -18.79 -14.80 18.15
N LEU A 667 -19.03 -13.69 17.42
CA LEU A 667 -20.03 -13.64 16.33
C LEU A 667 -19.68 -14.56 15.16
N ILE A 668 -18.38 -14.80 14.96
CA ILE A 668 -17.84 -15.74 13.98
C ILE A 668 -17.06 -16.77 14.80
N PRO A 669 -17.54 -18.02 14.91
CA PRO A 669 -16.82 -19.06 15.64
C PRO A 669 -15.43 -19.30 15.05
N TYR A 670 -14.47 -19.57 15.93
CA TYR A 670 -13.15 -20.06 15.53
C TYR A 670 -13.24 -21.59 15.35
N GLU A 671 -12.98 -22.05 14.14
CA GLU A 671 -12.97 -23.48 13.79
C GLU A 671 -11.54 -23.97 13.70
N GLU A 672 -11.16 -24.91 14.59
CA GLU A 672 -9.79 -25.36 14.72
C GLU A 672 -9.20 -25.94 13.42
N GLU A 673 -9.97 -26.68 12.65
CA GLU A 673 -9.50 -27.33 11.43
C GLU A 673 -9.27 -26.35 10.27
N SER A 674 -10.15 -25.35 10.11
CA SER A 674 -10.11 -24.41 8.99
C SER A 674 -9.31 -23.14 9.28
N ASP A 675 -9.25 -22.73 10.55
CA ASP A 675 -8.71 -21.40 10.93
C ASP A 675 -7.30 -21.45 11.51
N ARG A 676 -6.81 -22.64 11.84
CA ARG A 676 -5.47 -22.80 12.39
C ARG A 676 -4.41 -22.45 11.35
N LEU A 677 -3.61 -21.43 11.67
CA LEU A 677 -2.50 -21.02 10.82
C LEU A 677 -1.23 -21.82 11.16
N SER A 678 -0.52 -22.26 10.13
CA SER A 678 0.83 -22.81 10.27
C SER A 678 1.89 -21.72 10.07
N SER A 679 2.98 -21.74 10.85
CA SER A 679 4.06 -20.75 10.68
C SER A 679 5.11 -21.24 9.70
N GLN A 680 5.54 -20.36 8.81
CA GLN A 680 6.75 -20.56 7.99
C GLN A 680 8.01 -20.24 8.79
N ILE A 681 7.92 -19.39 9.83
CA ILE A 681 9.06 -18.98 10.64
C ILE A 681 9.30 -20.04 11.71
N ILE A 682 10.29 -20.85 11.52
CA ILE A 682 10.78 -21.83 12.50
C ILE A 682 12.02 -21.21 13.14
N LYS A 683 11.88 -20.70 14.36
CA LYS A 683 13.01 -20.28 15.17
C LYS A 683 13.32 -21.33 16.24
#